data_bec42f7465f96dcdcd604f8c84a84a24
#
_entry.id   bec42f7465f96dcdcd604f8c84a84a24
#
_cell.length_a   1.000
_cell.length_b   1.000
_cell.length_c   1.000
_cell.angle_alpha   90.00
_cell.angle_beta   90.00
_cell.angle_gamma   90.00
#
_symmetry.space_group_name_H-M   'P 1'
#
loop_
_entity.id
_entity.type
_entity.pdbx_description
1 polymer ?
#
loop_
_entity_poly.entity_id
_entity_poly.type
_entity_poly.pdbx_seq_one_letter_code
_entity_poly.pdbx_strand_id
1 'polypeptide(L)'
;MNKQFLLASIVAVATPVSAMAQSAVIKGTVVDSQNNEPIAGVTVVVQGTKVATITDENGKFSLKAPKGAKQNLQFSCVGYETQTLAGGQISGDRDLGFVPMSQTSVALKDAVVTTRAVARKTPVALTTLGSVVIEEKVGTADFPKVLESTPGVYVTREGGGYGDSKISMRGFKSENIAVLVNGVSMNDMEWGGVYWSNWAGLSDVASSIQTQRGLGAAKVSTPSVGGSVNIVTKSTDAKKGGYFSYGMGNDGYNKLTFNLSTGRTKNGWALNLLGGRTWGDGYIQGTDFRAWNYFFSVSKELAKNHMLTFTAFGAPQVHNKRSNYDGLTVQGWQDVQQYMPYKEKYRYNATFGYDNQGRVRHSAQNVYHKPQIQLQHLWQISNTASLNTVAYLSLGYGGGESGMGTAAYNSSWYGTNNGVLNMSFRRADGTFDYGKVQDLNEKSESGSQMVMTMSNNQHRWYGLVSTFTKEMSERLNVYAGVDLRSYVGTHNNRITDLFNGAYYIDSYRANVKAANNSAAADPLFKYQKLSVGDIVRRDYDGHVNQGGVFGQAEYDYNNLTAFLSGSLSYTNQWRYDRFYYEKSKAESESHGSLGFTVKGGVNYKFPHIDGWGGQHNVFVNGGVISRSPYLLSSLFLSGDVSNEINPNAVNEKIYSVEAGWTYHTASFNFNLNAYHTIWQDKAMARSLDITDAAGNADRGLINMQGVNSLHQGIEAELDYKPVKWFSVRGMLSLGNWIWTNNAVGYFYNSQGQPLADAKGKIASGIYADDHAKMTLNQKGVKEGGSAQFTASLGFTVYPMEGLRIGLDWKHFSNYYADYSLSGRDLSINGVKNFETPWKVPAYNLVDLSAGYTFNMGGYKTTISGNVENLFDQEYISQAYDGAGHDWQTAYRVFYGFGRQMSIKLKVNF
;
A
#
# COMPACT_ATOMS: atom_id res chain seq x y z
N MET A 1 -2.93 -14.58 52.03
CA MET A 1 -1.68 -15.12 52.53
C MET A 1 -0.80 -15.45 51.33
N ASN A 2 0.36 -14.95 51.04
CA ASN A 2 1.24 -13.92 51.59
C ASN A 2 2.02 -13.33 50.38
N LYS A 3 1.90 -12.03 50.16
CA LYS A 3 2.87 -11.24 49.44
C LYS A 3 4.04 -10.95 50.36
N GLN A 4 5.11 -11.72 50.36
CA GLN A 4 6.34 -11.42 51.05
C GLN A 4 7.28 -12.62 50.87
N PHE A 5 8.10 -12.58 49.83
CA PHE A 5 9.36 -13.30 49.77
C PHE A 5 10.10 -12.89 48.49
N LEU A 6 10.61 -11.68 48.51
CA LEU A 6 11.76 -11.27 47.66
C LEU A 6 12.28 -9.89 48.07
N LEU A 7 12.34 -9.65 49.38
CA LEU A 7 12.92 -8.39 49.89
C LEU A 7 13.55 -8.62 51.29
N ALA A 8 14.48 -9.55 51.35
CA ALA A 8 15.26 -9.71 52.59
C ALA A 8 16.58 -10.40 52.28
N SER A 9 17.57 -9.65 51.76
CA SER A 9 18.97 -10.02 51.89
C SER A 9 19.84 -8.80 51.60
N ILE A 10 19.77 -7.73 52.34
CA ILE A 10 20.82 -6.73 52.54
C ILE A 10 20.50 -5.97 53.82
N VAL A 11 20.95 -6.45 54.95
CA VAL A 11 21.39 -5.62 56.09
C VAL A 11 22.27 -6.49 57.02
N ALA A 12 23.55 -6.17 57.07
CA ALA A 12 24.38 -6.15 58.27
C ALA A 12 25.77 -5.65 57.89
N VAL A 13 26.02 -4.42 58.16
CA VAL A 13 26.93 -3.79 59.09
C VAL A 13 28.42 -4.06 58.88
N ALA A 14 29.14 -2.98 58.57
CA ALA A 14 30.34 -2.53 59.35
C ALA A 14 30.77 -1.17 58.81
N THR A 15 30.69 -0.14 59.61
CA THR A 15 31.45 1.12 59.42
C THR A 15 32.96 0.86 59.58
N PRO A 16 33.77 1.45 58.71
CA PRO A 16 34.63 2.51 59.24
C PRO A 16 34.61 3.80 58.42
N VAL A 17 34.80 4.87 59.11
CA VAL A 17 35.10 6.22 58.69
C VAL A 17 36.15 6.22 57.62
N SER A 18 35.83 6.80 56.46
CA SER A 18 36.86 7.35 55.59
C SER A 18 36.28 8.19 54.44
N ALA A 19 36.89 9.29 54.19
CA ALA A 19 36.94 10.09 53.00
C ALA A 19 35.59 10.26 52.22
N MET A 20 35.04 11.43 52.27
CA MET A 20 33.97 11.88 51.37
C MET A 20 34.45 11.76 49.94
N ALA A 21 34.24 10.63 49.29
CA ALA A 21 34.39 10.50 47.84
C ALA A 21 33.27 11.38 47.22
N GLN A 22 33.65 12.45 46.55
CA GLN A 22 32.76 13.30 45.82
C GLN A 22 31.99 12.41 44.83
N SER A 23 30.67 12.39 44.94
CA SER A 23 29.76 11.68 44.00
C SER A 23 29.26 12.61 42.92
N ALA A 24 29.12 12.10 41.70
CA ALA A 24 28.44 12.77 40.57
C ALA A 24 27.10 12.13 40.33
N VAL A 25 26.11 12.92 39.95
CA VAL A 25 24.78 12.43 39.58
C VAL A 25 24.69 12.21 38.09
N ILE A 26 24.46 10.96 37.67
CA ILE A 26 24.19 10.60 36.27
C ILE A 26 22.70 10.40 36.11
N LYS A 27 22.10 11.11 35.15
CA LYS A 27 20.69 11.05 34.82
C LYS A 27 20.49 10.69 33.37
N GLY A 28 19.30 10.18 33.03
CA GLY A 28 18.88 9.93 31.63
C GLY A 28 17.49 9.32 31.58
N THR A 29 17.05 9.05 30.37
CA THR A 29 15.78 8.35 30.08
C THR A 29 16.09 7.16 29.20
N VAL A 30 15.77 5.96 29.64
CA VAL A 30 15.93 4.76 28.82
C VAL A 30 14.70 4.58 27.95
N VAL A 31 14.90 4.39 26.66
CA VAL A 31 13.84 4.26 25.67
C VAL A 31 14.05 3.04 24.79
N ASP A 32 12.98 2.49 24.26
CA ASP A 32 13.04 1.46 23.21
C ASP A 32 13.65 2.05 21.94
N SER A 33 14.63 1.38 21.36
CA SER A 33 15.37 1.85 20.20
C SER A 33 14.54 1.89 18.91
N GLN A 34 13.36 1.25 18.88
CA GLN A 34 12.52 1.14 17.69
C GLN A 34 11.38 2.18 17.69
N ASN A 35 10.77 2.43 18.85
CA ASN A 35 9.59 3.29 18.95
C ASN A 35 9.79 4.52 19.85
N ASN A 36 11.00 4.66 20.48
CA ASN A 36 11.33 5.70 21.45
C ASN A 36 10.40 5.77 22.68
N GLU A 37 9.62 4.71 22.95
CA GLU A 37 8.82 4.64 24.18
C GLU A 37 9.71 4.45 25.40
N PRO A 38 9.41 5.10 26.52
CA PRO A 38 10.18 4.96 27.74
C PRO A 38 10.08 3.54 28.32
N ILE A 39 11.20 2.97 28.75
CA ILE A 39 11.26 1.64 29.34
C ILE A 39 11.37 1.77 30.85
N ALA A 40 10.31 1.37 31.55
CA ALA A 40 10.30 1.27 33.01
C ALA A 40 11.01 -0.01 33.51
N GLY A 41 11.60 0.04 34.69
CA GLY A 41 12.19 -1.15 35.32
C GLY A 41 13.56 -1.56 34.79
N VAL A 42 14.24 -0.70 33.99
CA VAL A 42 15.61 -0.96 33.55
C VAL A 42 16.56 -0.78 34.71
N THR A 43 17.35 -1.80 34.99
CA THR A 43 18.45 -1.74 36.00
C THR A 43 19.64 -1.06 35.35
N VAL A 44 20.11 0.04 35.96
CA VAL A 44 21.29 0.81 35.56
C VAL A 44 22.36 0.61 36.59
N VAL A 45 23.50 0.01 36.20
CA VAL A 45 24.59 -0.36 37.12
C VAL A 45 25.89 0.30 36.66
N VAL A 46 26.67 0.80 37.60
CA VAL A 46 28.07 1.16 37.35
C VAL A 46 28.88 -0.11 37.41
N GLN A 47 29.44 -0.59 36.28
CA GLN A 47 30.20 -1.85 36.19
C GLN A 47 31.34 -1.88 37.18
N GLY A 48 31.48 -3.03 37.89
CA GLY A 48 32.55 -3.22 38.87
C GLY A 48 32.25 -2.59 40.23
N THR A 49 31.06 -2.03 40.45
CA THR A 49 30.61 -1.45 41.72
C THR A 49 29.26 -2.00 42.15
N LYS A 50 28.82 -1.69 43.37
CA LYS A 50 27.47 -2.00 43.89
C LYS A 50 26.48 -0.84 43.64
N VAL A 51 26.87 0.16 42.87
CA VAL A 51 26.04 1.33 42.61
C VAL A 51 25.06 1.04 41.47
N ALA A 52 23.78 1.01 41.80
CA ALA A 52 22.72 0.72 40.84
C ALA A 52 21.48 1.58 41.11
N THR A 53 20.65 1.76 40.07
CA THR A 53 19.31 2.35 40.18
C THR A 53 18.37 1.65 39.17
N ILE A 54 17.09 1.95 39.25
CA ILE A 54 16.06 1.40 38.32
C ILE A 54 15.30 2.57 37.69
N THR A 55 14.94 2.47 36.42
CA THR A 55 14.14 3.49 35.74
C THR A 55 12.71 3.49 36.26
N ASP A 56 12.12 4.68 36.41
CA ASP A 56 10.72 4.89 36.76
C ASP A 56 9.78 4.54 35.57
N GLU A 57 8.48 4.74 35.78
CA GLU A 57 7.44 4.50 34.76
C GLU A 57 7.60 5.33 33.47
N ASN A 58 8.33 6.43 33.52
CA ASN A 58 8.67 7.29 32.39
C ASN A 58 10.08 6.98 31.83
N GLY A 59 10.67 5.84 32.21
CA GLY A 59 12.01 5.46 31.76
C GLY A 59 13.15 6.29 32.36
N LYS A 60 12.90 7.21 33.29
CA LYS A 60 13.92 8.11 33.86
C LYS A 60 14.70 7.43 34.98
N PHE A 61 15.98 7.68 35.00
CA PHE A 61 16.86 7.23 36.12
C PHE A 61 17.73 8.36 36.65
N SER A 62 18.13 8.23 37.88
CA SER A 62 19.13 9.08 38.54
C SER A 62 20.04 8.19 39.41
N LEU A 63 21.33 8.23 39.14
CA LEU A 63 22.35 7.39 39.75
C LEU A 63 23.45 8.23 40.34
N LYS A 64 23.79 8.05 41.61
CA LYS A 64 24.94 8.69 42.25
C LYS A 64 26.16 7.79 42.11
N ALA A 65 27.11 8.19 41.25
CA ALA A 65 28.34 7.44 40.96
C ALA A 65 29.57 8.11 41.57
N PRO A 66 30.62 7.37 42.04
CA PRO A 66 31.85 7.92 42.55
C PRO A 66 32.62 8.70 41.47
N LYS A 67 33.16 9.89 41.77
CA LYS A 67 34.02 10.64 40.85
C LYS A 67 35.39 9.97 40.73
N GLY A 68 35.99 10.04 39.53
CA GLY A 68 37.43 9.78 39.34
C GLY A 68 37.80 8.44 38.69
N ALA A 69 36.86 7.51 38.52
CA ALA A 69 37.15 6.23 37.83
C ALA A 69 36.57 6.21 36.40
N LYS A 70 37.27 5.60 35.44
CA LYS A 70 36.70 5.19 34.15
C LYS A 70 35.72 4.06 34.45
N GLN A 71 34.43 4.32 34.36
CA GLN A 71 33.40 3.34 34.68
C GLN A 71 32.38 3.25 33.57
N ASN A 72 32.08 2.03 33.16
CA ASN A 72 31.01 1.75 32.19
C ASN A 72 29.65 1.70 32.91
N LEU A 73 28.63 2.21 32.28
CA LEU A 73 27.26 2.05 32.73
C LEU A 73 26.62 0.90 31.97
N GLN A 74 26.08 -0.05 32.69
CA GLN A 74 25.36 -1.17 32.12
C GLN A 74 23.87 -1.01 32.37
N PHE A 75 23.07 -1.14 31.31
CA PHE A 75 21.65 -1.09 31.30
C PHE A 75 21.10 -2.48 31.00
N SER A 76 20.29 -3.03 31.88
CA SER A 76 19.67 -4.35 31.68
C SER A 76 18.20 -4.34 32.05
N CYS A 77 17.39 -4.96 31.22
CA CYS A 77 15.96 -5.14 31.44
C CYS A 77 15.54 -6.46 30.82
N VAL A 78 14.55 -7.13 31.42
CA VAL A 78 13.97 -8.34 30.82
C VAL A 78 13.30 -7.99 29.51
N GLY A 79 13.68 -8.68 28.45
CA GLY A 79 13.18 -8.40 27.09
C GLY A 79 14.07 -7.43 26.28
N TYR A 80 15.17 -6.92 26.84
CA TYR A 80 16.09 -6.01 26.15
C TYR A 80 17.54 -6.52 26.20
N GLU A 81 18.28 -6.24 25.13
CA GLU A 81 19.74 -6.52 25.09
C GLU A 81 20.45 -5.66 26.13
N THR A 82 21.30 -6.29 26.94
CA THR A 82 22.12 -5.57 27.90
C THR A 82 23.02 -4.60 27.15
N GLN A 83 22.84 -3.31 27.39
CA GLN A 83 23.66 -2.28 26.77
C GLN A 83 24.73 -1.80 27.73
N THR A 84 25.95 -1.63 27.23
CA THR A 84 27.04 -1.03 28.00
C THR A 84 27.47 0.26 27.30
N LEU A 85 27.31 1.38 27.99
CA LEU A 85 27.88 2.67 27.58
C LEU A 85 29.26 2.80 28.18
N ALA A 86 30.27 2.98 27.31
CA ALA A 86 31.62 3.28 27.75
C ALA A 86 31.59 4.63 28.49
N GLY A 87 31.77 4.59 29.79
CA GLY A 87 31.90 5.78 30.63
C GLY A 87 33.30 6.34 30.49
N GLY A 88 33.46 7.59 30.07
CA GLY A 88 34.68 8.33 30.34
C GLY A 88 34.86 8.56 31.86
N GLN A 89 35.95 9.22 32.25
CA GLN A 89 36.16 9.61 33.64
C GLN A 89 34.98 10.45 34.15
N ILE A 90 34.25 10.00 35.18
CA ILE A 90 33.13 10.70 35.78
C ILE A 90 33.67 11.89 36.57
N SER A 91 33.73 13.05 35.95
CA SER A 91 34.29 14.28 36.55
C SER A 91 33.23 15.17 37.21
N GLY A 92 31.97 14.99 36.90
CA GLY A 92 30.84 15.78 37.43
C GLY A 92 29.47 15.23 37.02
N ASP A 93 28.43 15.95 37.42
CA ASP A 93 27.04 15.60 37.06
C ASP A 93 26.86 15.54 35.54
N ARG A 94 26.15 14.50 35.05
CA ARG A 94 25.97 14.24 33.64
C ARG A 94 24.52 13.80 33.35
N ASP A 95 23.90 14.42 32.36
CA ASP A 95 22.66 13.95 31.77
C ASP A 95 22.99 13.21 30.45
N LEU A 96 22.67 11.92 30.38
CA LEU A 96 22.90 11.07 29.21
C LEU A 96 21.83 11.26 28.12
N GLY A 97 20.77 12.05 28.40
CA GLY A 97 19.65 12.17 27.49
C GLY A 97 18.86 10.88 27.35
N PHE A 98 18.57 10.50 26.10
CA PHE A 98 17.93 9.23 25.81
C PHE A 98 18.98 8.13 25.62
N VAL A 99 18.74 7.01 26.30
CA VAL A 99 19.54 5.78 26.17
C VAL A 99 18.68 4.74 25.48
N PRO A 100 18.88 4.49 24.18
CA PRO A 100 18.08 3.52 23.46
C PRO A 100 18.53 2.10 23.80
N MET A 101 17.61 1.23 24.18
CA MET A 101 17.85 -0.21 24.36
C MET A 101 17.14 -0.99 23.25
N SER A 102 17.83 -1.97 22.68
CA SER A 102 17.25 -2.91 21.70
C SER A 102 16.61 -4.09 22.46
N GLN A 103 15.44 -4.51 22.03
CA GLN A 103 14.79 -5.68 22.60
C GLN A 103 15.66 -6.93 22.41
N THR A 104 15.81 -7.76 23.47
CA THR A 104 16.52 -9.04 23.32
C THR A 104 15.74 -10.06 22.53
N SER A 105 16.52 -10.91 21.83
CA SER A 105 16.00 -12.03 21.05
C SER A 105 15.47 -13.23 21.86
N VAL A 106 15.33 -13.15 23.17
CA VAL A 106 15.09 -14.30 24.08
C VAL A 106 13.64 -14.42 24.59
N ALA A 107 12.78 -13.41 24.47
CA ALA A 107 11.35 -13.69 24.51
C ALA A 107 10.97 -14.34 23.18
N LEU A 108 10.08 -15.34 23.16
CA LEU A 108 9.49 -15.86 21.91
C LEU A 108 9.20 -14.66 21.00
N LYS A 109 10.15 -14.36 20.11
CA LYS A 109 10.05 -13.23 19.20
C LYS A 109 8.81 -13.47 18.39
N ASP A 110 7.92 -12.49 18.37
CA ASP A 110 6.78 -12.54 17.48
C ASP A 110 7.25 -12.99 16.10
N ALA A 111 6.54 -13.94 15.53
CA ALA A 111 6.82 -14.50 14.22
C ALA A 111 6.92 -13.46 13.08
N VAL A 112 6.49 -12.25 13.34
CA VAL A 112 6.63 -11.06 12.49
C VAL A 112 8.10 -10.66 12.27
N VAL A 113 9.00 -11.00 13.16
CA VAL A 113 10.43 -10.64 13.06
C VAL A 113 11.11 -11.31 11.86
N THR A 114 10.60 -12.43 11.37
CA THR A 114 11.22 -13.13 10.24
C THR A 114 11.14 -12.37 8.92
N THR A 115 10.18 -11.48 8.76
CA THR A 115 10.00 -10.66 7.55
C THR A 115 10.59 -9.26 7.65
N ARG A 116 11.02 -8.82 8.84
CA ARG A 116 11.63 -7.50 9.04
C ARG A 116 13.09 -7.47 8.59
N ALA A 117 13.45 -6.49 7.78
CA ALA A 117 14.85 -6.10 7.64
C ALA A 117 15.31 -5.41 8.94
N VAL A 118 16.49 -5.73 9.39
CA VAL A 118 17.08 -5.07 10.57
C VAL A 118 17.82 -3.83 10.08
N ALA A 119 17.30 -2.63 10.39
CA ALA A 119 17.78 -1.29 9.95
C ALA A 119 19.22 -1.16 10.24
N ARG A 120 20.16 -1.62 10.44
CA ARG A 120 21.61 -1.44 10.65
C ARG A 120 22.45 -2.66 10.25
N LYS A 121 21.79 -3.79 10.00
CA LYS A 121 22.47 -5.00 9.56
C LYS A 121 22.23 -5.29 8.08
N THR A 122 21.02 -4.96 7.58
CA THR A 122 20.65 -5.25 6.19
C THR A 122 20.91 -4.01 5.32
N PRO A 123 21.68 -4.13 4.23
CA PRO A 123 22.03 -3.01 3.35
C PRO A 123 20.90 -2.64 2.41
N VAL A 124 19.85 -2.00 2.93
CA VAL A 124 18.65 -1.61 2.18
C VAL A 124 18.14 -0.25 2.59
N ALA A 125 17.50 0.46 1.66
CA ALA A 125 16.80 1.71 1.94
C ALA A 125 15.49 1.41 2.70
N LEU A 126 15.45 1.75 3.99
CA LEU A 126 14.40 1.36 4.92
C LEU A 126 13.89 2.55 5.74
N THR A 127 12.57 2.71 5.81
CA THR A 127 11.87 3.66 6.70
C THR A 127 10.91 2.88 7.60
N THR A 128 10.93 3.14 8.90
CA THR A 128 10.00 2.52 9.86
C THR A 128 9.18 3.59 10.57
N LEU A 129 7.85 3.42 10.61
CA LEU A 129 6.90 4.28 11.30
C LEU A 129 6.27 3.51 12.45
N GLY A 130 6.35 4.03 13.67
CA GLY A 130 5.72 3.45 14.85
C GLY A 130 4.23 3.85 14.99
N SER A 131 3.51 3.16 15.87
CA SER A 131 2.05 3.33 16.07
C SER A 131 1.62 4.76 16.36
N VAL A 132 2.38 5.49 17.17
CA VAL A 132 2.07 6.90 17.52
C VAL A 132 2.07 7.79 16.29
N VAL A 133 3.10 7.68 15.44
CA VAL A 133 3.20 8.46 14.19
C VAL A 133 2.09 8.09 13.22
N ILE A 134 1.73 6.80 13.16
CA ILE A 134 0.63 6.30 12.32
C ILE A 134 -0.69 6.93 12.76
N GLU A 135 -1.03 6.86 14.06
CA GLU A 135 -2.27 7.40 14.61
C GLU A 135 -2.40 8.92 14.41
N GLU A 136 -1.28 9.63 14.45
CA GLU A 136 -1.24 11.09 14.31
C GLU A 136 -1.37 11.56 12.87
N LYS A 137 -0.73 10.84 11.92
CA LYS A 137 -0.69 11.27 10.50
C LYS A 137 -1.91 10.84 9.69
N VAL A 138 -2.71 9.88 10.15
CA VAL A 138 -3.89 9.42 9.40
C VAL A 138 -4.96 10.50 9.31
N GLY A 139 -5.27 11.23 10.42
CA GLY A 139 -6.34 12.23 10.42
C GLY A 139 -7.68 11.66 9.95
N THR A 140 -8.28 12.28 8.92
CA THR A 140 -9.47 11.80 8.20
C THR A 140 -9.12 11.00 6.93
N ALA A 141 -7.83 10.87 6.63
CA ALA A 141 -7.35 10.26 5.38
C ALA A 141 -7.25 8.74 5.45
N ASP A 142 -7.07 8.14 4.28
CA ASP A 142 -6.81 6.71 4.13
C ASP A 142 -5.40 6.34 4.61
N PHE A 143 -5.21 5.04 4.91
CA PHE A 143 -3.94 4.49 5.37
C PHE A 143 -2.70 4.92 4.54
N PRO A 144 -2.71 4.95 3.19
CA PRO A 144 -1.56 5.37 2.39
C PRO A 144 -0.99 6.76 2.72
N LYS A 145 -1.81 7.66 3.26
CA LYS A 145 -1.39 9.01 3.67
C LYS A 145 -0.20 9.01 4.64
N VAL A 146 -0.13 8.00 5.52
CA VAL A 146 0.97 7.84 6.48
C VAL A 146 2.32 7.73 5.79
N LEU A 147 2.35 7.17 4.56
CA LEU A 147 3.56 6.93 3.78
C LEU A 147 4.03 8.16 2.97
N GLU A 148 3.22 9.21 2.86
CA GLU A 148 3.50 10.38 2.02
C GLU A 148 4.81 11.13 2.41
N SER A 149 5.26 10.99 3.65
CA SER A 149 6.55 11.53 4.11
C SER A 149 7.71 10.54 3.98
N THR A 150 7.55 9.45 3.22
CA THR A 150 8.62 8.49 2.90
C THR A 150 9.23 8.87 1.55
N PRO A 151 10.57 8.96 1.43
CA PRO A 151 11.20 9.32 0.15
C PRO A 151 10.75 8.42 -1.00
N GLY A 152 10.53 9.01 -2.17
CA GLY A 152 10.12 8.29 -3.38
C GLY A 152 8.70 7.75 -3.36
N VAL A 153 7.91 7.98 -2.31
CA VAL A 153 6.49 7.61 -2.24
C VAL A 153 5.62 8.81 -2.64
N TYR A 154 4.68 8.56 -3.53
CA TYR A 154 3.65 9.53 -3.93
C TYR A 154 2.26 8.92 -3.74
N VAL A 155 1.36 9.67 -3.12
CA VAL A 155 0.01 9.22 -2.77
C VAL A 155 -1.02 10.08 -3.50
N THR A 156 -2.00 9.44 -4.16
CA THR A 156 -3.14 10.13 -4.78
C THR A 156 -4.45 9.58 -4.22
N ARG A 157 -5.51 10.39 -4.27
CA ARG A 157 -6.87 10.00 -3.87
C ARG A 157 -7.80 9.76 -5.06
N GLU A 158 -7.27 9.69 -6.28
CA GLU A 158 -8.01 9.50 -7.54
C GLU A 158 -9.29 10.36 -7.62
N GLY A 159 -10.45 9.74 -7.83
CA GLY A 159 -11.76 10.42 -7.86
C GLY A 159 -12.20 11.00 -6.52
N GLY A 160 -11.53 10.69 -5.40
CA GLY A 160 -11.79 11.24 -4.07
C GLY A 160 -12.79 10.46 -3.23
N GLY A 161 -13.11 9.21 -3.59
CA GLY A 161 -13.91 8.31 -2.75
C GLY A 161 -13.16 7.80 -1.53
N TYR A 162 -13.88 7.27 -0.56
CA TYR A 162 -13.29 6.65 0.63
C TYR A 162 -12.50 5.41 0.28
N GLY A 163 -11.21 5.36 0.67
CA GLY A 163 -10.32 4.23 0.41
C GLY A 163 -9.84 4.10 -1.04
N ASP A 164 -10.08 5.09 -1.89
CA ASP A 164 -9.65 5.10 -3.29
C ASP A 164 -8.18 5.57 -3.47
N SER A 165 -7.45 5.76 -2.38
CA SER A 165 -6.04 6.16 -2.44
C SER A 165 -5.18 5.13 -3.17
N LYS A 166 -4.21 5.63 -3.92
CA LYS A 166 -3.16 4.84 -4.57
C LYS A 166 -1.79 5.31 -4.15
N ILE A 167 -0.84 4.38 -4.12
CA ILE A 167 0.56 4.68 -3.88
C ILE A 167 1.39 4.36 -5.12
N SER A 168 2.40 5.17 -5.34
CA SER A 168 3.54 4.82 -6.19
C SER A 168 4.83 4.96 -5.40
N MET A 169 5.84 4.18 -5.73
CA MET A 169 7.14 4.19 -5.07
C MET A 169 8.23 4.18 -6.13
N ARG A 170 9.06 5.24 -6.18
CA ARG A 170 10.08 5.41 -7.22
C ARG A 170 9.50 5.34 -8.65
N GLY A 171 8.27 5.83 -8.85
CA GLY A 171 7.53 5.75 -10.12
C GLY A 171 6.84 4.41 -10.39
N PHE A 172 7.14 3.36 -9.64
CA PHE A 172 6.43 2.10 -9.75
C PHE A 172 5.04 2.23 -9.14
N LYS A 173 3.99 1.90 -9.91
CA LYS A 173 2.60 1.95 -9.48
C LYS A 173 2.29 0.82 -8.49
N SER A 174 1.16 0.89 -7.80
CA SER A 174 0.78 0.02 -6.68
C SER A 174 0.83 -1.48 -6.98
N GLU A 175 0.60 -1.91 -8.23
CA GLU A 175 0.72 -3.30 -8.67
C GLU A 175 2.15 -3.85 -8.65
N ASN A 176 3.13 -2.98 -8.47
CA ASN A 176 4.56 -3.30 -8.40
C ASN A 176 5.16 -3.11 -7.01
N ILE A 177 4.32 -2.85 -6.01
CA ILE A 177 4.70 -2.66 -4.60
C ILE A 177 4.09 -3.79 -3.79
N ALA A 178 4.91 -4.60 -3.14
CA ALA A 178 4.40 -5.63 -2.25
C ALA A 178 3.84 -5.02 -0.96
N VAL A 179 2.60 -5.33 -0.62
CA VAL A 179 1.97 -4.97 0.65
C VAL A 179 1.79 -6.23 1.48
N LEU A 180 2.37 -6.24 2.68
CA LEU A 180 2.36 -7.39 3.57
C LEU A 180 1.67 -7.01 4.89
N VAL A 181 0.88 -7.92 5.43
CA VAL A 181 0.36 -7.83 6.81
C VAL A 181 0.81 -9.07 7.57
N ASN A 182 1.65 -8.87 8.59
CA ASN A 182 2.30 -9.94 9.34
C ASN A 182 3.07 -10.93 8.45
N GLY A 183 3.68 -10.42 7.36
CA GLY A 183 4.43 -11.25 6.41
C GLY A 183 3.60 -11.96 5.33
N VAL A 184 2.28 -11.87 5.38
CA VAL A 184 1.39 -12.40 4.33
C VAL A 184 1.12 -11.32 3.30
N SER A 185 1.31 -11.62 2.01
CA SER A 185 1.04 -10.68 0.91
C SER A 185 -0.46 -10.42 0.75
N MET A 186 -0.80 -9.13 0.60
CA MET A 186 -2.17 -8.64 0.40
C MET A 186 -2.49 -8.30 -1.06
N ASN A 187 -1.47 -8.33 -1.92
CA ASN A 187 -1.63 -8.01 -3.34
C ASN A 187 -2.50 -9.04 -4.04
N ASP A 188 -3.43 -8.58 -4.83
CA ASP A 188 -4.27 -9.40 -5.69
C ASP A 188 -3.42 -10.20 -6.69
N MET A 189 -3.76 -11.47 -6.93
CA MET A 189 -2.95 -12.35 -7.76
C MET A 189 -3.24 -12.21 -9.26
N GLU A 190 -4.34 -11.57 -9.66
CA GLU A 190 -4.69 -11.37 -11.06
C GLU A 190 -4.13 -10.07 -11.64
N TRP A 191 -4.00 -9.00 -10.84
CA TRP A 191 -3.52 -7.69 -11.33
C TRP A 191 -2.42 -7.04 -10.46
N GLY A 192 -2.10 -7.61 -9.31
CA GLY A 192 -0.95 -7.23 -8.49
C GLY A 192 -1.18 -6.10 -7.49
N GLY A 193 -2.28 -5.39 -7.53
CA GLY A 193 -2.50 -4.22 -6.67
C GLY A 193 -3.29 -4.48 -5.39
N VAL A 194 -3.51 -3.42 -4.61
CA VAL A 194 -4.26 -3.43 -3.35
C VAL A 194 -5.29 -2.30 -3.36
N TYR A 195 -6.54 -2.61 -2.99
CA TYR A 195 -7.59 -1.63 -2.71
C TYR A 195 -7.61 -1.32 -1.22
N TRP A 196 -7.28 -0.09 -0.85
CA TRP A 196 -7.11 0.29 0.56
C TRP A 196 -8.44 0.38 1.33
N SER A 197 -9.57 0.60 0.64
CA SER A 197 -10.91 0.52 1.24
C SER A 197 -11.20 -0.83 1.90
N ASN A 198 -10.61 -1.92 1.41
CA ASN A 198 -10.75 -3.26 1.99
C ASN A 198 -10.02 -3.41 3.34
N TRP A 199 -9.18 -2.46 3.69
CA TRP A 199 -8.28 -2.50 4.83
C TRP A 199 -8.44 -1.26 5.73
N ALA A 200 -9.61 -0.63 5.71
CA ALA A 200 -9.95 0.42 6.66
C ALA A 200 -9.72 -0.07 8.09
N GLY A 201 -9.08 0.75 8.91
CA GLY A 201 -8.70 0.36 10.27
C GLY A 201 -7.34 -0.33 10.43
N LEU A 202 -6.58 -0.61 9.36
CA LEU A 202 -5.19 -1.06 9.49
C LEU A 202 -4.34 -0.11 10.35
N SER A 203 -4.59 1.20 10.25
CA SER A 203 -3.95 2.21 11.09
C SER A 203 -4.19 2.03 12.58
N ASP A 204 -5.34 1.47 12.97
CA ASP A 204 -5.72 1.28 14.37
C ASP A 204 -5.05 0.05 14.99
N VAL A 205 -4.78 -0.97 14.15
CA VAL A 205 -4.19 -2.24 14.59
C VAL A 205 -2.69 -2.32 14.32
N ALA A 206 -2.12 -1.44 13.48
CA ALA A 206 -0.70 -1.43 13.20
C ALA A 206 0.13 -1.06 14.44
N SER A 207 1.13 -1.86 14.75
CA SER A 207 2.18 -1.55 15.72
C SER A 207 3.33 -0.80 15.04
N SER A 208 3.63 -1.16 13.79
CA SER A 208 4.61 -0.48 12.97
C SER A 208 4.38 -0.73 11.48
N ILE A 209 4.87 0.19 10.66
CA ILE A 209 4.93 0.07 9.20
C ILE A 209 6.41 0.15 8.82
N GLN A 210 6.87 -0.85 8.08
CA GLN A 210 8.22 -0.86 7.54
C GLN A 210 8.15 -0.76 6.01
N THR A 211 8.67 0.31 5.46
CA THR A 211 8.74 0.56 4.01
C THR A 211 10.16 0.32 3.53
N GLN A 212 10.35 -0.71 2.70
CA GLN A 212 11.60 -0.97 2.00
C GLN A 212 11.44 -0.48 0.57
N ARG A 213 12.35 0.37 0.12
CA ARG A 213 12.35 0.89 -1.24
C ARG A 213 13.28 0.06 -2.11
N GLY A 214 12.87 -0.19 -3.37
CA GLY A 214 13.64 -0.95 -4.33
C GLY A 214 13.75 -2.44 -4.02
N LEU A 215 14.92 -3.02 -4.27
CA LEU A 215 15.15 -4.46 -4.19
C LEU A 215 15.07 -5.08 -2.80
N GLY A 216 14.82 -4.36 -1.76
CA GLY A 216 14.71 -4.80 -0.35
C GLY A 216 15.08 -6.27 -0.04
N ALA A 217 15.60 -6.53 1.12
CA ALA A 217 15.83 -7.90 1.60
C ALA A 217 14.50 -8.53 2.08
N ALA A 218 13.50 -8.60 1.21
CA ALA A 218 12.23 -9.22 1.56
C ALA A 218 12.43 -10.74 1.64
N LYS A 219 12.19 -11.30 2.80
CA LYS A 219 12.25 -12.75 3.10
C LYS A 219 10.94 -13.42 2.66
N VAL A 220 10.52 -13.18 1.41
CA VAL A 220 9.29 -13.73 0.81
C VAL A 220 9.57 -14.06 -0.66
N SER A 221 8.82 -15.02 -1.20
CA SER A 221 8.96 -15.43 -2.62
C SER A 221 8.31 -14.44 -3.60
N THR A 222 7.46 -13.51 -3.13
CA THR A 222 6.76 -12.55 -4.00
C THR A 222 7.74 -11.50 -4.50
N PRO A 223 7.98 -11.43 -5.81
CA PRO A 223 8.86 -10.42 -6.37
C PRO A 223 8.20 -9.04 -6.27
N SER A 224 8.91 -8.10 -5.68
CA SER A 224 8.54 -6.69 -5.61
C SER A 224 9.56 -5.85 -6.36
N VAL A 225 9.10 -5.04 -7.28
CA VAL A 225 9.95 -4.21 -8.15
C VAL A 225 10.22 -2.84 -7.50
N GLY A 226 9.15 -2.15 -7.10
CA GLY A 226 9.22 -0.80 -6.51
C GLY A 226 9.66 -0.80 -5.05
N GLY A 227 9.42 -1.89 -4.34
CA GLY A 227 9.65 -2.01 -2.91
C GLY A 227 8.53 -2.72 -2.18
N SER A 228 8.57 -2.71 -0.86
CA SER A 228 7.53 -3.34 -0.04
C SER A 228 7.09 -2.47 1.13
N VAL A 229 5.82 -2.59 1.50
CA VAL A 229 5.21 -2.03 2.70
C VAL A 229 4.80 -3.18 3.59
N ASN A 230 5.50 -3.40 4.69
CA ASN A 230 5.19 -4.44 5.67
C ASN A 230 4.52 -3.82 6.89
N ILE A 231 3.26 -4.18 7.12
CA ILE A 231 2.44 -3.74 8.24
C ILE A 231 2.46 -4.82 9.30
N VAL A 232 2.93 -4.46 10.47
CA VAL A 232 2.94 -5.34 11.63
C VAL A 232 1.78 -4.96 12.52
N THR A 233 0.91 -5.89 12.83
CA THR A 233 -0.23 -5.64 13.73
C THR A 233 0.20 -5.66 15.19
N LYS A 234 -0.60 -5.04 16.06
CA LYS A 234 -0.42 -5.13 17.51
C LYS A 234 -0.49 -6.58 17.94
N SER A 235 0.57 -7.06 18.55
CA SER A 235 0.67 -8.46 18.91
C SER A 235 -0.13 -8.78 20.18
N THR A 236 -0.27 -10.07 20.45
CA THR A 236 -0.82 -10.60 21.69
C THR A 236 0.10 -10.34 22.91
N ASP A 237 1.32 -9.84 22.71
CA ASP A 237 2.21 -9.37 23.77
C ASP A 237 1.89 -7.93 24.24
N ALA A 238 0.85 -7.28 23.67
CA ALA A 238 0.36 -6.00 24.15
C ALA A 238 0.04 -6.07 25.65
N LYS A 239 0.38 -5.01 26.40
CA LYS A 239 0.07 -4.92 27.83
C LYS A 239 -1.44 -5.08 28.05
N LYS A 240 -1.82 -5.65 29.22
CA LYS A 240 -3.21 -5.69 29.66
C LYS A 240 -3.78 -4.26 29.71
N GLY A 241 -4.96 -4.06 29.13
CA GLY A 241 -5.63 -2.77 29.07
C GLY A 241 -6.41 -2.64 27.76
N GLY A 242 -6.81 -1.43 27.45
CA GLY A 242 -7.53 -1.13 26.23
C GLY A 242 -7.69 0.36 26.04
N TYR A 243 -8.41 0.73 25.01
CA TYR A 243 -8.80 2.11 24.81
C TYR A 243 -10.15 2.22 24.10
N PHE A 244 -10.81 3.33 24.35
CA PHE A 244 -11.93 3.80 23.57
C PHE A 244 -11.51 5.11 22.91
N SER A 245 -11.84 5.31 21.63
CA SER A 245 -11.60 6.58 20.96
C SER A 245 -12.76 6.98 20.06
N TYR A 246 -13.02 8.30 20.04
CA TYR A 246 -13.97 8.92 19.13
C TYR A 246 -13.30 10.11 18.45
N GLY A 247 -13.40 10.14 17.13
CA GLY A 247 -12.90 11.23 16.28
C GLY A 247 -13.98 11.77 15.37
N MET A 248 -13.91 13.06 15.09
CA MET A 248 -14.78 13.75 14.14
C MET A 248 -13.95 14.69 13.24
N GLY A 249 -14.48 15.02 12.08
CA GLY A 249 -13.82 15.91 11.12
C GLY A 249 -14.77 16.56 10.14
N ASN A 250 -14.21 17.22 9.13
CA ASN A 250 -14.99 17.83 8.06
C ASN A 250 -15.87 16.79 7.34
N ASP A 251 -16.84 17.27 6.61
CA ASP A 251 -17.71 16.51 5.72
C ASP A 251 -18.39 15.31 6.43
N GLY A 252 -18.89 15.58 7.66
CA GLY A 252 -19.59 14.56 8.45
C GLY A 252 -18.72 13.38 8.89
N TYR A 253 -17.38 13.46 8.79
CA TYR A 253 -16.49 12.38 9.18
C TYR A 253 -16.60 12.06 10.67
N ASN A 254 -16.82 10.81 10.98
CA ASN A 254 -16.86 10.26 12.33
C ASN A 254 -16.15 8.92 12.38
N LYS A 255 -15.39 8.67 13.44
CA LYS A 255 -14.71 7.40 13.68
C LYS A 255 -14.79 7.00 15.14
N LEU A 256 -15.36 5.82 15.40
CA LEU A 256 -15.43 5.20 16.71
C LEU A 256 -14.52 3.97 16.72
N THR A 257 -13.68 3.82 17.75
CA THR A 257 -12.81 2.64 17.89
C THR A 257 -12.75 2.19 19.34
N PHE A 258 -12.84 0.88 19.53
CA PHE A 258 -12.64 0.21 20.81
C PHE A 258 -11.55 -0.86 20.65
N ASN A 259 -10.63 -0.94 21.61
CA ASN A 259 -9.60 -1.98 21.70
C ASN A 259 -9.51 -2.53 23.10
N LEU A 260 -9.31 -3.84 23.20
CA LEU A 260 -9.10 -4.56 24.45
C LEU A 260 -7.97 -5.57 24.29
N SER A 261 -7.03 -5.60 25.24
CA SER A 261 -5.98 -6.59 25.34
C SER A 261 -5.96 -7.20 26.75
N THR A 262 -5.91 -8.52 26.84
CA THR A 262 -5.75 -9.20 28.13
C THR A 262 -4.31 -9.18 28.63
N GLY A 263 -3.36 -8.88 27.77
CA GLY A 263 -1.95 -9.22 27.99
C GLY A 263 -1.77 -10.74 28.06
N ARG A 264 -0.54 -11.19 28.26
CA ARG A 264 -0.25 -12.61 28.45
C ARG A 264 -0.67 -13.06 29.85
N THR A 265 -1.57 -14.02 29.96
CA THR A 265 -2.02 -14.62 31.22
C THR A 265 -1.00 -15.65 31.72
N LYS A 266 -1.11 -16.02 33.02
CA LYS A 266 -0.27 -17.06 33.62
C LYS A 266 -0.34 -18.41 32.89
N ASN A 267 -1.47 -18.69 32.24
CA ASN A 267 -1.70 -19.93 31.51
C ASN A 267 -1.27 -19.83 30.04
N GLY A 268 -0.50 -18.79 29.66
CA GLY A 268 0.05 -18.60 28.31
C GLY A 268 -0.99 -18.21 27.24
N TRP A 269 -2.18 -17.74 27.62
CA TRP A 269 -3.15 -17.14 26.70
C TRP A 269 -2.94 -15.64 26.61
N ALA A 270 -3.15 -15.09 25.41
CA ALA A 270 -3.30 -13.66 25.20
C ALA A 270 -4.37 -13.40 24.15
N LEU A 271 -5.17 -12.36 24.36
CA LEU A 271 -6.24 -11.92 23.47
C LEU A 271 -6.07 -10.44 23.15
N ASN A 272 -6.25 -10.07 21.89
CA ASN A 272 -6.38 -8.70 21.44
C ASN A 272 -7.61 -8.58 20.53
N LEU A 273 -8.53 -7.70 20.89
CA LEU A 273 -9.78 -7.42 20.18
C LEU A 273 -9.84 -5.94 19.82
N LEU A 274 -10.17 -5.62 18.57
CA LEU A 274 -10.49 -4.25 18.16
C LEU A 274 -11.75 -4.28 17.30
N GLY A 275 -12.61 -3.30 17.52
CA GLY A 275 -13.76 -3.01 16.68
C GLY A 275 -13.87 -1.51 16.42
N GLY A 276 -14.33 -1.14 15.26
CA GLY A 276 -14.51 0.26 14.91
C GLY A 276 -15.56 0.49 13.83
N ARG A 277 -16.02 1.72 13.77
CA ARG A 277 -16.92 2.22 12.71
C ARG A 277 -16.43 3.58 12.24
N THR A 278 -16.41 3.77 10.92
CA THR A 278 -16.08 5.05 10.28
C THR A 278 -17.19 5.40 9.29
N TRP A 279 -17.69 6.64 9.33
CA TRP A 279 -18.74 7.11 8.43
C TRP A 279 -18.61 8.61 8.17
N GLY A 280 -19.19 9.07 7.08
CA GLY A 280 -19.19 10.49 6.71
C GLY A 280 -19.88 10.73 5.37
N ASP A 281 -20.04 12.02 5.04
CA ASP A 281 -20.68 12.46 3.79
C ASP A 281 -19.69 12.46 2.61
N GLY A 282 -18.37 12.46 2.94
CA GLY A 282 -17.29 12.54 1.96
C GLY A 282 -17.03 13.97 1.45
N TYR A 283 -15.79 14.22 1.05
CA TYR A 283 -15.37 15.53 0.55
C TYR A 283 -16.00 15.87 -0.81
N ILE A 284 -16.16 14.89 -1.68
CA ILE A 284 -16.75 15.06 -3.00
C ILE A 284 -18.28 14.93 -2.89
N GLN A 285 -19.02 15.68 -3.69
CA GLN A 285 -20.48 15.65 -3.72
C GLN A 285 -21.02 14.22 -3.91
N GLY A 286 -21.86 13.76 -2.95
CA GLY A 286 -22.50 12.45 -3.00
C GLY A 286 -21.53 11.26 -2.84
N THR A 287 -20.44 11.41 -2.09
CA THR A 287 -19.48 10.34 -1.82
C THR A 287 -19.54 9.85 -0.37
N ASP A 288 -20.75 9.78 0.17
CA ASP A 288 -20.99 9.24 1.52
C ASP A 288 -20.47 7.81 1.64
N PHE A 289 -20.03 7.49 2.85
CA PHE A 289 -19.42 6.20 3.15
C PHE A 289 -19.76 5.69 4.53
N ARG A 290 -19.73 4.37 4.67
CA ARG A 290 -19.92 3.62 5.92
C ARG A 290 -18.99 2.42 5.90
N ALA A 291 -18.09 2.37 6.84
CA ALA A 291 -17.13 1.28 7.00
C ALA A 291 -17.12 0.77 8.44
N TRP A 292 -16.97 -0.52 8.61
CA TRP A 292 -16.68 -1.16 9.88
C TRP A 292 -15.30 -1.78 9.79
N ASN A 293 -14.63 -1.91 10.92
CA ASN A 293 -13.39 -2.67 11.00
C ASN A 293 -13.39 -3.54 12.24
N TYR A 294 -12.83 -4.72 12.11
CA TYR A 294 -12.63 -5.64 13.20
C TYR A 294 -11.24 -6.27 13.12
N PHE A 295 -10.69 -6.53 14.28
CA PHE A 295 -9.45 -7.28 14.44
C PHE A 295 -9.60 -8.16 15.68
N PHE A 296 -9.34 -9.44 15.54
CA PHE A 296 -9.34 -10.42 16.59
C PHE A 296 -8.03 -11.20 16.51
N SER A 297 -7.29 -11.26 17.59
CA SER A 297 -6.09 -12.10 17.68
C SER A 297 -6.05 -12.80 19.01
N VAL A 298 -5.87 -14.10 18.99
CA VAL A 298 -5.70 -14.92 20.18
C VAL A 298 -4.47 -15.79 20.03
N SER A 299 -3.60 -15.81 21.03
CA SER A 299 -2.45 -16.69 21.09
C SER A 299 -2.48 -17.61 22.29
N LYS A 300 -1.85 -18.76 22.12
CA LYS A 300 -1.66 -19.77 23.15
C LYS A 300 -0.24 -20.30 23.09
N GLU A 301 0.47 -20.19 24.18
CA GLU A 301 1.71 -20.93 24.41
C GLU A 301 1.33 -22.39 24.69
N LEU A 302 1.54 -23.25 23.68
CA LEU A 302 1.24 -24.69 23.78
C LEU A 302 2.28 -25.42 24.61
N ALA A 303 3.54 -24.98 24.50
CA ALA A 303 4.69 -25.41 25.27
C ALA A 303 5.70 -24.26 25.34
N LYS A 304 6.76 -24.36 26.15
CA LYS A 304 7.78 -23.33 26.30
C LYS A 304 8.44 -22.87 24.98
N ASN A 305 8.38 -23.70 23.95
CA ASN A 305 8.98 -23.47 22.65
C ASN A 305 7.97 -23.48 21.48
N HIS A 306 6.66 -23.56 21.77
CA HIS A 306 5.61 -23.54 20.75
C HIS A 306 4.56 -22.50 21.07
N MET A 307 4.31 -21.58 20.13
CA MET A 307 3.23 -20.63 20.20
C MET A 307 2.30 -20.78 18.99
N LEU A 308 1.01 -20.82 19.23
CA LEU A 308 -0.01 -20.79 18.19
C LEU A 308 -0.78 -19.49 18.31
N THR A 309 -0.92 -18.77 17.19
CA THR A 309 -1.65 -17.51 17.10
C THR A 309 -2.68 -17.60 15.99
N PHE A 310 -3.93 -17.34 16.33
CA PHE A 310 -5.02 -17.14 15.39
C PHE A 310 -5.30 -15.65 15.26
N THR A 311 -5.39 -15.14 14.04
CA THR A 311 -5.71 -13.74 13.76
C THR A 311 -6.78 -13.67 12.66
N ALA A 312 -7.82 -12.87 12.87
CA ALA A 312 -8.85 -12.57 11.90
C ALA A 312 -9.09 -11.06 11.86
N PHE A 313 -9.13 -10.48 10.67
CA PHE A 313 -9.41 -9.05 10.50
C PHE A 313 -10.09 -8.78 9.16
N GLY A 314 -10.77 -7.65 9.09
CA GLY A 314 -11.45 -7.20 7.87
C GLY A 314 -12.15 -5.87 8.07
N ALA A 315 -12.63 -5.31 6.97
CA ALA A 315 -13.29 -4.02 6.92
C ALA A 315 -14.45 -4.03 5.93
N PRO A 316 -15.65 -4.54 6.32
CA PRO A 316 -16.82 -4.41 5.47
C PRO A 316 -17.16 -2.94 5.29
N GLN A 317 -17.39 -2.53 4.04
CA GLN A 317 -17.62 -1.13 3.69
C GLN A 317 -18.60 -0.96 2.53
N VAL A 318 -19.26 0.20 2.53
CA VAL A 318 -20.04 0.73 1.42
C VAL A 318 -19.62 2.19 1.26
N HIS A 319 -19.25 2.57 0.06
CA HIS A 319 -18.98 3.97 -0.24
C HIS A 319 -19.40 4.33 -1.66
N ASN A 320 -19.89 5.54 -1.81
CA ASN A 320 -20.12 6.16 -3.09
C ASN A 320 -18.86 6.90 -3.52
N LYS A 321 -18.63 7.01 -4.81
CA LYS A 321 -17.43 7.65 -5.34
C LYS A 321 -17.72 8.46 -6.60
N ARG A 322 -16.86 9.41 -6.89
CA ARG A 322 -16.74 9.98 -8.22
C ARG A 322 -15.85 9.06 -9.04
N SER A 323 -16.28 8.69 -10.22
CA SER A 323 -15.48 7.85 -11.11
C SER A 323 -14.13 8.53 -11.45
N ASN A 324 -13.06 7.77 -11.49
CA ASN A 324 -11.77 8.25 -11.97
C ASN A 324 -11.74 8.57 -13.47
N TYR A 325 -12.84 8.30 -14.19
CA TYR A 325 -13.05 8.73 -15.57
C TYR A 325 -13.74 10.08 -15.68
N ASP A 326 -14.33 10.61 -14.62
CA ASP A 326 -15.14 11.84 -14.62
C ASP A 326 -14.37 13.10 -14.24
N GLY A 327 -13.03 13.09 -14.29
CA GLY A 327 -12.24 14.30 -14.17
C GLY A 327 -12.45 15.23 -15.38
N LEU A 328 -12.52 16.54 -15.11
CA LEU A 328 -12.69 17.57 -16.12
C LEU A 328 -11.35 18.06 -16.65
N THR A 329 -11.36 18.84 -17.74
CA THR A 329 -10.24 19.68 -18.11
C THR A 329 -10.08 20.81 -17.08
N VAL A 330 -8.94 21.53 -17.11
CA VAL A 330 -8.76 22.72 -16.26
C VAL A 330 -9.87 23.76 -16.53
N GLN A 331 -10.24 23.96 -17.81
CA GLN A 331 -11.35 24.85 -18.18
C GLN A 331 -12.70 24.29 -17.71
N GLY A 332 -12.95 22.99 -17.85
CA GLY A 332 -14.18 22.36 -17.40
C GLY A 332 -14.46 22.55 -15.89
N TRP A 333 -13.39 22.60 -15.06
CA TRP A 333 -13.55 22.96 -13.65
C TRP A 333 -13.97 24.42 -13.44
N GLN A 334 -13.63 25.34 -14.33
CA GLN A 334 -14.13 26.71 -14.28
C GLN A 334 -15.59 26.76 -14.73
N ASP A 335 -15.95 25.97 -15.75
CA ASP A 335 -17.32 25.97 -16.28
C ASP A 335 -18.35 25.47 -15.27
N VAL A 336 -18.00 24.48 -14.42
CA VAL A 336 -18.91 23.97 -13.37
C VAL A 336 -19.03 24.92 -12.19
N GLN A 337 -18.32 26.05 -12.16
CA GLN A 337 -18.46 27.07 -11.12
C GLN A 337 -19.88 27.66 -11.08
N GLN A 338 -20.63 27.61 -12.21
CA GLN A 338 -22.02 27.99 -12.24
C GLN A 338 -22.93 27.13 -11.35
N TYR A 339 -22.54 25.87 -11.08
CA TYR A 339 -23.29 24.93 -10.24
C TYR A 339 -22.76 24.89 -8.80
N MET A 340 -21.44 24.97 -8.65
CA MET A 340 -20.77 24.96 -7.33
C MET A 340 -19.73 26.07 -7.29
N PRO A 341 -19.99 27.18 -6.58
CA PRO A 341 -19.17 28.38 -6.66
C PRO A 341 -17.81 28.25 -5.97
N TYR A 342 -16.86 29.07 -6.39
CA TYR A 342 -15.50 29.16 -5.86
C TYR A 342 -14.76 27.81 -5.83
N LYS A 343 -14.17 27.48 -4.69
CA LYS A 343 -13.43 26.22 -4.47
C LYS A 343 -14.31 24.99 -4.38
N GLU A 344 -15.60 25.14 -4.08
CA GLU A 344 -16.56 24.04 -4.03
C GLU A 344 -16.71 23.33 -5.38
N LYS A 345 -16.42 24.01 -6.51
CA LYS A 345 -16.41 23.41 -7.84
C LYS A 345 -15.55 22.14 -7.94
N TYR A 346 -14.46 22.05 -7.20
CA TYR A 346 -13.58 20.86 -7.19
C TYR A 346 -14.19 19.65 -6.48
N ARG A 347 -15.27 19.86 -5.73
CA ARG A 347 -16.10 18.83 -5.08
C ARG A 347 -17.21 18.30 -6.01
N TYR A 348 -17.41 18.92 -7.15
CA TYR A 348 -18.46 18.55 -8.09
C TYR A 348 -18.30 17.10 -8.58
N ASN A 349 -19.43 16.36 -8.61
CA ASN A 349 -19.50 15.00 -9.10
C ASN A 349 -20.51 14.93 -10.24
N ALA A 350 -20.02 14.75 -11.46
CA ALA A 350 -20.83 14.80 -12.68
C ALA A 350 -21.90 13.69 -12.78
N THR A 351 -21.83 12.65 -11.95
CA THR A 351 -22.80 11.54 -11.94
C THR A 351 -23.64 11.48 -10.67
N PHE A 352 -23.48 12.44 -9.76
CA PHE A 352 -24.40 12.63 -8.65
C PHE A 352 -25.72 13.26 -9.12
N GLY A 353 -26.86 12.74 -8.70
CA GLY A 353 -28.15 13.33 -9.11
C GLY A 353 -29.36 12.69 -8.47
N TYR A 354 -30.52 12.90 -9.12
CA TYR A 354 -31.82 12.54 -8.57
C TYR A 354 -32.69 11.86 -9.61
N ASP A 355 -33.54 10.93 -9.17
CA ASP A 355 -34.60 10.31 -9.98
C ASP A 355 -35.90 11.14 -9.96
N ASN A 356 -36.96 10.64 -10.66
CA ASN A 356 -38.24 11.29 -10.74
C ASN A 356 -38.97 11.43 -9.39
N GLN A 357 -38.59 10.62 -8.39
CA GLN A 357 -39.10 10.69 -7.02
C GLN A 357 -38.29 11.60 -6.10
N GLY A 358 -37.25 12.27 -6.62
CA GLY A 358 -36.37 13.12 -5.86
C GLY A 358 -35.39 12.32 -4.97
N ARG A 359 -35.24 11.03 -5.16
CA ARG A 359 -34.28 10.19 -4.41
C ARG A 359 -32.89 10.39 -4.98
N VAL A 360 -31.92 10.50 -4.07
CA VAL A 360 -30.50 10.55 -4.43
C VAL A 360 -30.09 9.26 -5.13
N ARG A 361 -29.36 9.40 -6.23
CA ARG A 361 -28.83 8.31 -7.04
C ARG A 361 -27.35 8.52 -7.32
N HIS A 362 -26.65 7.41 -7.47
CA HIS A 362 -25.23 7.34 -7.79
C HIS A 362 -25.00 6.37 -8.94
N SER A 363 -23.97 6.59 -9.73
CA SER A 363 -23.56 5.65 -10.79
C SER A 363 -22.28 4.90 -10.44
N ALA A 364 -21.68 5.16 -9.27
CA ALA A 364 -20.44 4.56 -8.84
C ALA A 364 -20.46 4.33 -7.32
N GLN A 365 -20.96 3.18 -6.90
CA GLN A 365 -20.92 2.72 -5.52
C GLN A 365 -20.00 1.51 -5.42
N ASN A 366 -19.25 1.40 -4.34
CA ASN A 366 -18.47 0.21 -4.01
C ASN A 366 -18.98 -0.42 -2.72
N VAL A 367 -19.27 -1.71 -2.77
CA VAL A 367 -19.66 -2.53 -1.61
C VAL A 367 -18.70 -3.70 -1.54
N TYR A 368 -17.90 -3.79 -0.49
CA TYR A 368 -16.91 -4.85 -0.42
C TYR A 368 -16.59 -5.28 1.01
N HIS A 369 -16.31 -6.58 1.18
CA HIS A 369 -15.77 -7.16 2.39
C HIS A 369 -14.71 -8.20 2.06
N LYS A 370 -13.49 -8.03 2.56
CA LYS A 370 -12.34 -8.92 2.34
C LYS A 370 -11.76 -9.39 3.68
N PRO A 371 -12.40 -10.37 4.37
CA PRO A 371 -11.83 -10.93 5.58
C PRO A 371 -10.51 -11.67 5.30
N GLN A 372 -9.58 -11.52 6.22
CA GLN A 372 -8.32 -12.24 6.26
C GLN A 372 -8.24 -13.03 7.56
N ILE A 373 -7.96 -14.31 7.44
CA ILE A 373 -7.80 -15.24 8.57
C ILE A 373 -6.40 -15.84 8.48
N GLN A 374 -5.67 -15.84 9.58
CA GLN A 374 -4.31 -16.38 9.67
C GLN A 374 -4.20 -17.29 10.87
N LEU A 375 -3.59 -18.44 10.69
CA LEU A 375 -3.18 -19.35 11.76
C LEU A 375 -1.66 -19.48 11.70
N GLN A 376 -1.00 -18.97 12.72
CA GLN A 376 0.45 -18.93 12.80
C GLN A 376 0.96 -19.86 13.89
N HIS A 377 1.93 -20.70 13.57
CA HIS A 377 2.66 -21.52 14.49
C HIS A 377 4.12 -21.13 14.52
N LEU A 378 4.59 -20.67 15.67
CA LEU A 378 6.00 -20.43 15.92
C LEU A 378 6.56 -21.59 16.76
N TRP A 379 7.57 -22.25 16.22
CA TRP A 379 8.33 -23.29 16.90
C TRP A 379 9.78 -22.83 17.10
N GLN A 380 10.18 -22.60 18.35
CA GLN A 380 11.57 -22.36 18.73
C GLN A 380 12.26 -23.72 18.91
N ILE A 381 12.92 -24.21 17.85
CA ILE A 381 13.55 -25.54 17.79
C ILE A 381 14.73 -25.59 18.77
N SER A 382 15.52 -24.53 18.82
CA SER A 382 16.64 -24.36 19.74
C SER A 382 16.89 -22.87 19.98
N ASN A 383 17.85 -22.50 20.82
CA ASN A 383 18.21 -21.09 21.03
C ASN A 383 18.65 -20.37 19.76
N THR A 384 19.08 -21.12 18.73
CA THR A 384 19.62 -20.60 17.47
C THR A 384 18.78 -20.98 16.26
N ALA A 385 17.67 -21.71 16.42
CA ALA A 385 16.83 -22.16 15.30
C ALA A 385 15.35 -21.99 15.61
N SER A 386 14.59 -21.48 14.64
CA SER A 386 13.14 -21.36 14.73
C SER A 386 12.47 -21.69 13.39
N LEU A 387 11.23 -22.16 13.44
CA LEU A 387 10.34 -22.37 12.32
C LEU A 387 9.07 -21.57 12.57
N ASN A 388 8.75 -20.70 11.62
CA ASN A 388 7.52 -19.93 11.62
C ASN A 388 6.66 -20.33 10.43
N THR A 389 5.47 -20.83 10.69
CA THR A 389 4.52 -21.27 9.64
C THR A 389 3.23 -20.50 9.79
N VAL A 390 2.76 -19.87 8.70
CA VAL A 390 1.49 -19.15 8.63
C VAL A 390 0.64 -19.77 7.54
N ALA A 391 -0.48 -20.38 7.92
CA ALA A 391 -1.54 -20.72 6.99
C ALA A 391 -2.57 -19.59 6.99
N TYR A 392 -3.10 -19.24 5.81
CA TYR A 392 -4.05 -18.14 5.71
C TYR A 392 -5.16 -18.41 4.68
N LEU A 393 -6.28 -17.73 4.92
CA LEU A 393 -7.47 -17.74 4.08
C LEU A 393 -7.96 -16.30 3.91
N SER A 394 -8.26 -15.89 2.67
CA SER A 394 -8.98 -14.65 2.38
C SER A 394 -10.19 -14.95 1.50
N LEU A 395 -11.35 -14.43 1.89
CA LEU A 395 -12.61 -14.54 1.15
C LEU A 395 -13.08 -13.12 0.81
N GLY A 396 -13.16 -12.79 -0.48
CA GLY A 396 -13.61 -11.48 -0.92
C GLY A 396 -15.02 -11.54 -1.49
N TYR A 397 -15.90 -10.63 -1.05
CA TYR A 397 -17.27 -10.52 -1.53
C TYR A 397 -17.62 -9.06 -1.77
N GLY A 398 -18.19 -8.79 -2.95
CA GLY A 398 -18.68 -7.48 -3.27
C GLY A 398 -18.37 -7.06 -4.71
N GLY A 399 -18.54 -5.78 -4.96
CA GLY A 399 -18.38 -5.23 -6.30
C GLY A 399 -18.55 -3.73 -6.34
N GLY A 400 -18.51 -3.19 -7.55
CA GLY A 400 -18.76 -1.79 -7.83
C GLY A 400 -19.95 -1.62 -8.77
N GLU A 401 -20.86 -0.73 -8.41
CA GLU A 401 -21.92 -0.32 -9.35
C GLU A 401 -21.35 0.53 -10.47
N SER A 402 -21.88 0.31 -11.68
CA SER A 402 -21.60 1.14 -12.85
C SER A 402 -22.75 1.09 -13.83
N GLY A 403 -23.01 2.21 -14.51
CA GLY A 403 -24.00 2.27 -15.57
C GLY A 403 -23.54 1.53 -16.81
N MET A 404 -24.49 0.89 -17.48
CA MET A 404 -24.36 0.30 -18.82
C MET A 404 -25.51 0.76 -19.70
N GLY A 405 -25.33 0.75 -21.03
CA GLY A 405 -26.36 1.11 -21.97
C GLY A 405 -26.20 0.46 -23.33
N THR A 406 -27.20 0.66 -24.17
CA THR A 406 -27.11 0.34 -25.61
C THR A 406 -25.98 1.16 -26.26
N ALA A 407 -25.55 0.79 -27.46
CA ALA A 407 -24.47 1.48 -28.17
C ALA A 407 -24.73 3.01 -28.29
N ALA A 408 -26.01 3.42 -28.39
CA ALA A 408 -26.38 4.83 -28.48
C ALA A 408 -26.25 5.59 -27.15
N TYR A 409 -26.41 4.92 -26.02
CA TYR A 409 -26.53 5.57 -24.71
C TYR A 409 -25.45 5.17 -23.70
N ASN A 410 -24.61 4.18 -24.00
CA ASN A 410 -23.58 3.71 -23.05
C ASN A 410 -22.65 4.85 -22.59
N SER A 411 -22.24 5.72 -23.51
CA SER A 411 -21.40 6.88 -23.19
C SER A 411 -22.12 7.97 -22.38
N SER A 412 -23.44 7.95 -22.31
CA SER A 412 -24.22 8.90 -21.51
C SER A 412 -24.07 8.72 -20.01
N TRP A 413 -23.65 7.53 -19.57
CA TRP A 413 -23.31 7.27 -18.17
C TRP A 413 -22.01 7.94 -17.72
N TYR A 414 -21.13 8.27 -18.67
CA TYR A 414 -19.94 9.03 -18.29
C TYR A 414 -20.34 10.47 -17.99
N GLY A 415 -20.03 10.94 -16.80
CA GLY A 415 -20.29 12.32 -16.38
C GLY A 415 -19.53 13.32 -17.26
N THR A 416 -18.43 12.87 -17.86
CA THR A 416 -17.60 13.66 -18.77
C THR A 416 -17.21 12.85 -20.00
N ASN A 417 -16.93 13.56 -21.09
CA ASN A 417 -16.32 12.99 -22.29
C ASN A 417 -15.00 13.71 -22.58
N ASN A 418 -13.86 13.02 -22.39
CA ASN A 418 -12.53 13.62 -22.51
C ASN A 418 -12.36 14.93 -21.72
N GLY A 419 -12.85 14.92 -20.47
CA GLY A 419 -12.78 16.08 -19.60
C GLY A 419 -13.79 17.20 -19.83
N VAL A 420 -14.69 17.06 -20.83
CA VAL A 420 -15.81 17.98 -21.06
C VAL A 420 -17.07 17.41 -20.42
N LEU A 421 -17.82 18.25 -19.70
CA LEU A 421 -19.05 17.84 -19.01
C LEU A 421 -20.07 17.32 -20.04
N ASN A 422 -20.60 16.13 -19.79
CA ASN A 422 -21.67 15.56 -20.63
C ASN A 422 -23.01 16.20 -20.23
N MET A 423 -23.67 16.87 -21.18
CA MET A 423 -24.91 17.59 -20.96
C MET A 423 -26.19 16.75 -21.31
N SER A 424 -26.04 15.52 -21.82
CA SER A 424 -27.17 14.73 -22.34
C SER A 424 -28.21 14.40 -21.27
N PHE A 425 -27.75 14.12 -20.04
CA PHE A 425 -28.59 13.82 -18.88
C PHE A 425 -28.19 14.76 -17.73
N ARG A 426 -28.40 16.09 -17.94
CA ARG A 426 -28.00 17.12 -16.96
C ARG A 426 -29.19 18.00 -16.64
N ARG A 427 -29.46 18.19 -15.35
CA ARG A 427 -30.45 19.12 -14.84
C ARG A 427 -29.90 20.55 -14.82
N ALA A 428 -30.79 21.54 -14.68
CA ALA A 428 -30.40 22.94 -14.64
C ALA A 428 -29.49 23.29 -13.45
N ASP A 429 -29.58 22.53 -12.35
CA ASP A 429 -28.72 22.65 -11.16
C ASP A 429 -27.36 21.95 -11.29
N GLY A 430 -27.06 21.38 -12.46
CA GLY A 430 -25.82 20.66 -12.74
C GLY A 430 -25.79 19.21 -12.27
N THR A 431 -26.83 18.71 -11.61
CA THR A 431 -26.91 17.29 -11.20
C THR A 431 -27.27 16.36 -12.36
N PHE A 432 -26.92 15.08 -12.27
CA PHE A 432 -27.28 14.07 -13.26
C PHE A 432 -28.79 13.74 -13.18
N ASP A 433 -29.46 13.69 -14.33
CA ASP A 433 -30.90 13.48 -14.40
C ASP A 433 -31.28 12.01 -14.58
N TYR A 434 -31.32 11.28 -13.45
CA TYR A 434 -31.78 9.88 -13.42
C TYR A 434 -33.30 9.78 -13.75
N GLY A 435 -34.09 10.85 -13.52
CA GLY A 435 -35.48 10.91 -13.93
C GLY A 435 -35.62 10.83 -15.45
N LYS A 436 -34.79 11.57 -16.18
CA LYS A 436 -34.76 11.49 -17.65
C LYS A 436 -34.34 10.09 -18.14
N VAL A 437 -33.49 9.36 -17.40
CA VAL A 437 -33.18 7.96 -17.72
C VAL A 437 -34.39 7.08 -17.52
N GLN A 438 -35.16 7.27 -16.43
CA GLN A 438 -36.41 6.55 -16.19
C GLN A 438 -37.42 6.80 -17.31
N ASP A 439 -37.65 8.06 -17.71
CA ASP A 439 -38.57 8.44 -18.79
C ASP A 439 -38.15 7.86 -20.16
N LEU A 440 -36.83 7.84 -20.43
CA LEU A 440 -36.31 7.24 -21.67
C LEU A 440 -36.61 5.75 -21.73
N ASN A 441 -36.37 5.03 -20.64
CA ASN A 441 -36.52 3.57 -20.57
C ASN A 441 -38.00 3.17 -20.60
N GLU A 442 -38.87 3.90 -19.88
CA GLU A 442 -40.29 3.65 -19.81
C GLU A 442 -40.98 3.81 -21.18
N LYS A 443 -40.53 4.78 -21.99
CA LYS A 443 -41.05 5.04 -23.33
C LYS A 443 -40.46 4.16 -24.42
N SER A 444 -39.39 3.40 -24.11
CA SER A 444 -38.67 2.60 -25.09
C SER A 444 -39.35 1.25 -25.36
N GLU A 445 -39.82 1.02 -26.56
CA GLU A 445 -40.41 -0.27 -27.03
C GLU A 445 -39.31 -1.36 -27.15
N SER A 446 -38.06 -0.98 -27.30
CA SER A 446 -36.91 -1.89 -27.44
C SER A 446 -36.25 -2.25 -26.10
N GLY A 447 -36.89 -1.98 -24.96
CA GLY A 447 -36.38 -2.19 -23.63
C GLY A 447 -35.54 -1.04 -23.11
N SER A 448 -34.96 -1.19 -21.92
CA SER A 448 -34.11 -0.19 -21.26
C SER A 448 -32.92 0.18 -22.14
N GLN A 449 -32.72 1.47 -22.35
CA GLN A 449 -31.59 2.02 -23.08
C GLN A 449 -30.38 2.23 -22.18
N MET A 450 -30.61 2.44 -20.88
CA MET A 450 -29.64 2.65 -19.86
C MET A 450 -30.01 1.86 -18.58
N VAL A 451 -29.07 1.13 -18.01
CA VAL A 451 -29.31 0.27 -16.83
C VAL A 451 -28.16 0.44 -15.84
N MET A 452 -28.43 0.13 -14.57
CA MET A 452 -27.37 0.00 -13.56
C MET A 452 -26.95 -1.46 -13.43
N THR A 453 -25.65 -1.68 -13.26
CA THR A 453 -25.09 -3.02 -13.07
C THR A 453 -24.14 -3.03 -11.89
N MET A 454 -24.01 -4.19 -11.24
CA MET A 454 -22.99 -4.47 -10.25
C MET A 454 -21.90 -5.34 -10.89
N SER A 455 -20.69 -4.81 -10.99
CA SER A 455 -19.50 -5.57 -11.33
C SER A 455 -19.00 -6.30 -10.08
N ASN A 456 -19.41 -7.54 -9.92
CA ASN A 456 -19.01 -8.40 -8.80
C ASN A 456 -17.57 -8.88 -9.01
N ASN A 457 -16.76 -8.83 -7.94
CA ASN A 457 -15.38 -9.28 -7.91
C ASN A 457 -15.18 -10.07 -6.61
N GLN A 458 -15.48 -11.34 -6.65
CA GLN A 458 -15.34 -12.23 -5.51
C GLN A 458 -14.02 -12.99 -5.61
N HIS A 459 -13.45 -13.40 -4.48
CA HIS A 459 -12.30 -14.29 -4.52
C HIS A 459 -12.24 -15.26 -3.34
N ARG A 460 -11.56 -16.37 -3.58
CA ARG A 460 -11.16 -17.36 -2.59
C ARG A 460 -9.65 -17.54 -2.70
N TRP A 461 -8.96 -17.28 -1.64
CA TRP A 461 -7.50 -17.27 -1.60
C TRP A 461 -6.99 -18.04 -0.40
N TYR A 462 -6.19 -19.05 -0.64
CA TYR A 462 -5.53 -19.90 0.35
C TYR A 462 -4.04 -19.79 0.23
N GLY A 463 -3.34 -19.86 1.34
CA GLY A 463 -1.89 -19.87 1.29
C GLY A 463 -1.23 -20.43 2.54
N LEU A 464 0.03 -20.78 2.36
CA LEU A 464 0.93 -21.23 3.41
C LEU A 464 2.29 -20.63 3.18
N VAL A 465 2.82 -19.92 4.18
CA VAL A 465 4.21 -19.46 4.20
C VAL A 465 4.90 -20.10 5.40
N SER A 466 6.03 -20.77 5.16
CA SER A 466 6.84 -21.36 6.23
C SER A 466 8.29 -20.91 6.09
N THR A 467 8.85 -20.35 7.17
CA THR A 467 10.22 -19.81 7.20
C THR A 467 11.02 -20.46 8.32
N PHE A 468 12.08 -21.12 7.98
CA PHE A 468 13.08 -21.63 8.88
C PHE A 468 14.21 -20.60 9.03
N THR A 469 14.60 -20.32 10.25
CA THR A 469 15.70 -19.41 10.58
C THR A 469 16.73 -20.16 11.42
N LYS A 470 18.00 -20.05 11.08
CA LYS A 470 19.10 -20.67 11.82
C LYS A 470 20.30 -19.75 11.92
N GLU A 471 20.73 -19.49 13.14
CA GLU A 471 22.06 -18.95 13.43
C GLU A 471 23.07 -20.11 13.35
N MET A 472 23.75 -20.22 12.20
CA MET A 472 24.72 -21.28 11.94
C MET A 472 26.00 -21.09 12.74
N SER A 473 26.36 -19.83 12.99
CA SER A 473 27.47 -19.39 13.84
C SER A 473 27.20 -17.96 14.30
N GLU A 474 28.07 -17.42 15.18
CA GLU A 474 28.02 -16.00 15.59
C GLU A 474 28.08 -15.01 14.39
N ARG A 475 28.52 -15.50 13.22
CA ARG A 475 28.74 -14.69 12.01
C ARG A 475 27.77 -15.00 10.87
N LEU A 476 27.12 -16.15 10.90
CA LEU A 476 26.30 -16.62 9.76
C LEU A 476 24.87 -16.92 10.20
N ASN A 477 23.93 -16.16 9.66
CA ASN A 477 22.49 -16.40 9.78
C ASN A 477 21.95 -16.89 8.44
N VAL A 478 21.13 -17.94 8.45
CA VAL A 478 20.50 -18.53 7.27
C VAL A 478 18.99 -18.54 7.46
N TYR A 479 18.29 -18.16 6.41
CA TYR A 479 16.85 -18.22 6.31
C TYR A 479 16.48 -19.07 5.08
N ALA A 480 15.50 -19.93 5.21
CA ALA A 480 14.98 -20.71 4.09
C ALA A 480 13.48 -20.89 4.27
N GLY A 481 12.73 -20.91 3.18
CA GLY A 481 11.29 -21.03 3.30
C GLY A 481 10.59 -21.46 2.02
N VAL A 482 9.28 -21.71 2.19
CA VAL A 482 8.35 -22.05 1.13
C VAL A 482 7.16 -21.09 1.20
N ASP A 483 6.58 -20.77 0.03
CA ASP A 483 5.38 -19.95 -0.11
C ASP A 483 4.47 -20.61 -1.15
N LEU A 484 3.29 -21.03 -0.71
CA LEU A 484 2.29 -21.70 -1.53
C LEU A 484 1.01 -20.89 -1.53
N ARG A 485 0.41 -20.67 -2.70
CA ARG A 485 -0.80 -19.88 -2.89
C ARG A 485 -1.71 -20.51 -3.92
N SER A 486 -3.01 -20.47 -3.66
CA SER A 486 -4.05 -20.81 -4.60
C SER A 486 -5.14 -19.73 -4.55
N TYR A 487 -5.49 -19.20 -5.69
CA TYR A 487 -6.44 -18.09 -5.83
C TYR A 487 -7.44 -18.39 -6.94
N VAL A 488 -8.70 -18.07 -6.67
CA VAL A 488 -9.77 -18.03 -7.67
C VAL A 488 -10.51 -16.72 -7.53
N GLY A 489 -10.49 -15.91 -8.57
CA GLY A 489 -11.27 -14.68 -8.70
C GLY A 489 -12.49 -14.92 -9.58
N THR A 490 -13.70 -14.63 -9.10
CA THR A 490 -14.95 -14.73 -9.87
C THR A 490 -15.42 -13.33 -10.23
N HIS A 491 -15.58 -13.09 -11.54
CA HIS A 491 -15.93 -11.79 -12.11
C HIS A 491 -17.18 -11.89 -12.96
N ASN A 492 -18.26 -11.19 -12.56
CA ASN A 492 -19.44 -11.07 -13.39
C ASN A 492 -20.09 -9.70 -13.23
N ASN A 493 -20.88 -9.31 -14.22
CA ASN A 493 -21.72 -8.13 -14.14
C ASN A 493 -23.18 -8.57 -14.09
N ARG A 494 -23.97 -8.02 -13.13
CA ARG A 494 -25.39 -8.28 -12.99
C ARG A 494 -26.19 -6.98 -13.04
N ILE A 495 -27.33 -6.99 -13.72
CA ILE A 495 -28.26 -5.86 -13.72
C ILE A 495 -28.80 -5.66 -12.30
N THR A 496 -28.73 -4.42 -11.79
CA THR A 496 -29.29 -4.03 -10.48
C THR A 496 -30.51 -3.12 -10.61
N ASP A 497 -30.62 -2.34 -11.69
CA ASP A 497 -31.76 -1.46 -11.92
C ASP A 497 -32.01 -1.27 -13.43
N LEU A 498 -33.24 -1.46 -13.86
CA LEU A 498 -33.69 -1.21 -15.24
C LEU A 498 -34.22 0.21 -15.46
N PHE A 499 -34.28 1.05 -14.43
CA PHE A 499 -34.83 2.42 -14.48
C PHE A 499 -36.20 2.50 -15.19
N ASN A 500 -37.17 1.79 -14.65
CA ASN A 500 -38.56 1.68 -15.16
C ASN A 500 -38.73 0.96 -16.52
N GLY A 501 -37.68 0.49 -17.16
CA GLY A 501 -37.78 -0.27 -18.39
C GLY A 501 -38.24 -1.71 -18.16
N ALA A 502 -38.83 -2.33 -19.16
CA ALA A 502 -39.42 -3.67 -19.05
C ALA A 502 -38.32 -4.79 -19.07
N TYR A 503 -37.28 -4.59 -19.82
CA TYR A 503 -36.15 -5.54 -19.99
C TYR A 503 -34.91 -4.79 -20.52
N TYR A 504 -33.77 -5.45 -20.58
CA TYR A 504 -32.55 -4.95 -21.23
C TYR A 504 -32.04 -5.95 -22.27
N ILE A 505 -31.48 -5.46 -23.37
CA ILE A 505 -30.79 -6.25 -24.39
C ILE A 505 -29.29 -5.94 -24.30
N ASP A 506 -28.49 -6.93 -23.94
CA ASP A 506 -27.05 -6.76 -23.75
C ASP A 506 -26.32 -6.79 -25.10
N SER A 507 -25.81 -5.64 -25.53
CA SER A 507 -25.04 -5.50 -26.78
C SER A 507 -23.73 -6.34 -26.80
N TYR A 508 -23.18 -6.72 -25.65
CA TYR A 508 -21.99 -7.58 -25.59
C TYR A 508 -22.24 -9.00 -26.07
N ARG A 509 -23.49 -9.48 -26.04
CA ARG A 509 -23.89 -10.79 -26.62
C ARG A 509 -23.62 -10.87 -28.11
N ALA A 510 -23.65 -9.76 -28.83
CA ALA A 510 -23.29 -9.70 -30.24
C ALA A 510 -21.80 -10.06 -30.51
N ASN A 511 -20.97 -9.95 -29.51
CA ASN A 511 -19.52 -10.32 -29.60
C ASN A 511 -19.26 -11.79 -29.30
N VAL A 512 -20.27 -12.56 -28.88
CA VAL A 512 -20.15 -14.00 -28.66
C VAL A 512 -20.09 -14.70 -30.00
N LYS A 513 -19.03 -15.44 -30.28
CA LYS A 513 -18.83 -16.13 -31.56
C LYS A 513 -19.43 -17.53 -31.52
N ALA A 514 -20.13 -17.93 -32.57
CA ALA A 514 -20.71 -19.28 -32.71
C ALA A 514 -19.63 -20.37 -32.64
N ALA A 515 -18.40 -20.08 -33.04
CA ALA A 515 -17.25 -20.99 -32.89
C ALA A 515 -16.91 -21.29 -31.43
N ASN A 516 -17.15 -20.32 -30.52
CA ASN A 516 -16.88 -20.45 -29.09
C ASN A 516 -18.09 -20.90 -28.27
N ASN A 517 -19.27 -20.49 -28.71
CA ASN A 517 -20.55 -20.81 -28.07
C ASN A 517 -21.63 -21.05 -29.14
N SER A 518 -22.02 -22.29 -29.34
CA SER A 518 -22.95 -22.74 -30.37
C SER A 518 -24.33 -22.04 -30.26
N ALA A 519 -24.74 -21.59 -29.07
CA ALA A 519 -25.98 -20.83 -28.91
C ALA A 519 -25.98 -19.51 -29.71
N ALA A 520 -24.82 -18.93 -29.98
CA ALA A 520 -24.68 -17.71 -30.77
C ALA A 520 -24.94 -17.93 -32.29
N ALA A 521 -25.11 -19.18 -32.74
CA ALA A 521 -25.57 -19.47 -34.08
C ALA A 521 -27.05 -19.09 -34.32
N ASP A 522 -27.84 -19.02 -33.22
CA ASP A 522 -29.21 -18.48 -33.28
C ASP A 522 -29.17 -16.95 -33.41
N PRO A 523 -29.73 -16.37 -34.49
CA PRO A 523 -29.81 -14.92 -34.66
C PRO A 523 -30.52 -14.20 -33.51
N LEU A 524 -31.37 -14.88 -32.75
CA LEU A 524 -32.12 -14.31 -31.62
C LEU A 524 -31.29 -14.28 -30.33
N PHE A 525 -30.17 -14.98 -30.25
CA PHE A 525 -29.29 -15.04 -29.08
C PHE A 525 -28.87 -13.63 -28.56
N LYS A 526 -28.51 -12.74 -29.46
CA LYS A 526 -28.13 -11.35 -29.15
C LYS A 526 -29.28 -10.44 -28.73
N TYR A 527 -30.52 -10.87 -28.94
CA TYR A 527 -31.74 -10.10 -28.59
C TYR A 527 -32.44 -10.66 -27.34
N GLN A 528 -31.78 -11.50 -26.58
CA GLN A 528 -32.36 -12.02 -25.34
C GLN A 528 -32.75 -10.88 -24.40
N LYS A 529 -34.02 -10.92 -23.93
CA LYS A 529 -34.56 -9.97 -22.95
C LYS A 529 -34.09 -10.33 -21.56
N LEU A 530 -33.40 -9.41 -20.88
CA LEU A 530 -32.79 -9.59 -19.59
C LEU A 530 -33.48 -8.74 -18.52
N SER A 531 -33.54 -9.26 -17.31
CA SER A 531 -34.13 -8.67 -16.11
C SER A 531 -33.11 -8.34 -15.02
N VAL A 532 -33.55 -7.68 -13.96
CA VAL A 532 -32.72 -7.46 -12.76
C VAL A 532 -32.21 -8.81 -12.22
N GLY A 533 -30.92 -8.92 -11.96
CA GLY A 533 -30.23 -10.12 -11.52
C GLY A 533 -29.57 -10.92 -12.64
N ASP A 534 -29.95 -10.70 -13.90
CA ASP A 534 -29.33 -11.39 -15.04
C ASP A 534 -27.91 -10.90 -15.30
N ILE A 535 -27.11 -11.81 -15.87
CA ILE A 535 -25.69 -11.55 -16.20
C ILE A 535 -25.59 -10.84 -17.54
N VAL A 536 -24.76 -9.82 -17.59
CA VAL A 536 -24.41 -9.01 -18.77
C VAL A 536 -22.90 -8.88 -18.91
N ARG A 537 -22.43 -8.66 -20.11
CA ARG A 537 -21.04 -8.31 -20.47
C ARG A 537 -20.00 -9.39 -20.20
N ARG A 538 -19.93 -9.98 -18.99
CA ARG A 538 -18.90 -10.98 -18.62
C ARG A 538 -19.35 -11.88 -17.48
N ASP A 539 -18.84 -13.11 -17.48
CA ASP A 539 -18.91 -14.06 -16.36
C ASP A 539 -17.77 -15.06 -16.47
N TYR A 540 -16.72 -14.88 -15.66
CA TYR A 540 -15.55 -15.77 -15.67
C TYR A 540 -14.92 -15.94 -14.32
N ASP A 541 -14.15 -17.02 -14.16
CA ASP A 541 -13.22 -17.22 -13.07
C ASP A 541 -11.78 -17.11 -13.60
N GLY A 542 -10.95 -16.36 -12.87
CA GLY A 542 -9.50 -16.35 -13.04
C GLY A 542 -8.86 -17.23 -11.98
N HIS A 543 -7.99 -18.14 -12.40
CA HIS A 543 -7.29 -19.08 -11.52
C HIS A 543 -5.81 -18.80 -11.52
N VAL A 544 -5.20 -18.69 -10.34
CA VAL A 544 -3.76 -18.50 -10.18
C VAL A 544 -3.25 -19.40 -9.05
N ASN A 545 -2.40 -20.36 -9.38
CA ASN A 545 -1.66 -21.17 -8.44
C ASN A 545 -0.19 -20.79 -8.47
N GLN A 546 0.40 -20.56 -7.31
CA GLN A 546 1.82 -20.21 -7.18
C GLN A 546 2.47 -21.04 -6.08
N GLY A 547 3.62 -21.62 -6.39
CA GLY A 547 4.48 -22.25 -5.41
C GLY A 547 5.92 -21.79 -5.56
N GLY A 548 6.58 -21.46 -4.44
CA GLY A 548 7.94 -20.97 -4.47
C GLY A 548 8.76 -21.37 -3.25
N VAL A 549 10.07 -21.35 -3.44
CA VAL A 549 11.07 -21.52 -2.40
C VAL A 549 11.94 -20.28 -2.36
N PHE A 550 12.41 -19.91 -1.17
CA PHE A 550 13.31 -18.77 -1.00
C PHE A 550 14.36 -19.07 0.05
N GLY A 551 15.48 -18.40 -0.06
CA GLY A 551 16.57 -18.49 0.91
C GLY A 551 17.39 -17.22 0.98
N GLN A 552 18.01 -16.99 2.13
CA GLN A 552 18.92 -15.87 2.38
C GLN A 552 20.00 -16.29 3.35
N ALA A 553 21.23 -15.90 3.09
CA ALA A 553 22.34 -15.98 4.01
C ALA A 553 22.83 -14.58 4.36
N GLU A 554 23.04 -14.29 5.63
CA GLU A 554 23.61 -13.04 6.14
C GLU A 554 24.91 -13.37 6.88
N TYR A 555 25.99 -12.75 6.48
CA TYR A 555 27.32 -12.95 7.06
C TYR A 555 27.86 -11.68 7.65
N ASP A 556 28.17 -11.73 8.94
CA ASP A 556 28.74 -10.62 9.71
C ASP A 556 30.22 -10.91 10.02
N TYR A 557 31.13 -10.05 9.59
CA TYR A 557 32.57 -10.16 9.89
C TYR A 557 33.12 -8.79 10.27
N ASN A 558 33.36 -8.57 11.55
CA ASN A 558 33.83 -7.31 12.12
C ASN A 558 32.91 -6.14 11.70
N ASN A 559 33.39 -5.29 10.79
CA ASN A 559 32.65 -4.11 10.30
C ASN A 559 31.92 -4.36 8.97
N LEU A 560 32.03 -5.54 8.40
CA LEU A 560 31.42 -5.92 7.13
C LEU A 560 30.22 -6.83 7.39
N THR A 561 29.07 -6.46 6.83
CA THR A 561 27.90 -7.34 6.73
C THR A 561 27.61 -7.59 5.26
N ALA A 562 27.40 -8.82 4.87
CA ALA A 562 27.02 -9.20 3.51
C ALA A 562 25.77 -10.06 3.54
N PHE A 563 24.93 -9.97 2.51
CA PHE A 563 23.83 -10.90 2.32
C PHE A 563 23.78 -11.39 0.87
N LEU A 564 23.27 -12.60 0.72
CA LEU A 564 22.86 -13.18 -0.56
C LEU A 564 21.48 -13.80 -0.37
N SER A 565 20.53 -13.45 -1.26
CA SER A 565 19.16 -13.92 -1.22
C SER A 565 18.73 -14.42 -2.60
N GLY A 566 17.99 -15.51 -2.63
CA GLY A 566 17.44 -16.06 -3.85
C GLY A 566 16.03 -16.62 -3.64
N SER A 567 15.21 -16.59 -4.68
CA SER A 567 13.92 -17.27 -4.72
C SER A 567 13.67 -17.85 -6.10
N LEU A 568 12.91 -18.95 -6.13
CA LEU A 568 12.41 -19.58 -7.33
C LEU A 568 10.91 -19.81 -7.12
N SER A 569 10.09 -19.42 -8.10
CA SER A 569 8.64 -19.58 -8.02
C SER A 569 8.08 -20.07 -9.35
N TYR A 570 7.12 -20.97 -9.28
CA TYR A 570 6.33 -21.40 -10.43
C TYR A 570 4.91 -20.89 -10.28
N THR A 571 4.41 -20.22 -11.32
CA THR A 571 3.06 -19.66 -11.37
C THR A 571 2.32 -20.32 -12.54
N ASN A 572 1.15 -20.90 -12.25
CA ASN A 572 0.24 -21.46 -13.25
C ASN A 572 -1.07 -20.69 -13.23
N GLN A 573 -1.55 -20.28 -14.41
CA GLN A 573 -2.69 -19.39 -14.57
C GLN A 573 -3.59 -19.89 -15.71
N TRP A 574 -4.91 -19.82 -15.50
CA TRP A 574 -5.92 -20.15 -16.52
C TRP A 574 -7.25 -19.45 -16.21
N ARG A 575 -8.17 -19.46 -17.18
CA ARG A 575 -9.51 -18.88 -17.08
C ARG A 575 -10.57 -19.94 -17.29
N TYR A 576 -11.75 -19.69 -16.70
CA TYR A 576 -12.97 -20.43 -16.97
C TYR A 576 -14.07 -19.40 -17.27
N ASP A 577 -14.43 -19.23 -18.57
CA ASP A 577 -15.36 -18.20 -19.04
C ASP A 577 -16.71 -18.81 -19.41
N ARG A 578 -17.79 -18.33 -18.78
CA ARG A 578 -19.17 -18.79 -18.95
C ARG A 578 -20.00 -17.87 -19.82
N PHE A 579 -19.49 -16.69 -20.21
CA PHE A 579 -20.23 -15.73 -21.00
C PHE A 579 -19.94 -15.87 -22.50
N TYR A 580 -18.66 -15.90 -22.86
CA TYR A 580 -18.24 -15.96 -24.27
C TYR A 580 -18.10 -17.39 -24.81
N TYR A 581 -17.99 -18.37 -23.92
CA TYR A 581 -17.70 -19.76 -24.29
C TYR A 581 -18.78 -20.71 -23.76
N GLU A 582 -19.13 -21.72 -24.55
CA GLU A 582 -19.94 -22.84 -24.07
C GLU A 582 -19.15 -23.74 -23.10
N LYS A 583 -19.84 -24.50 -22.27
CA LYS A 583 -19.25 -25.30 -21.20
C LYS A 583 -18.06 -26.17 -21.64
N SER A 584 -18.12 -26.73 -22.84
CA SER A 584 -17.07 -27.61 -23.41
C SER A 584 -15.78 -26.84 -23.79
N LYS A 585 -15.83 -25.52 -23.90
CA LYS A 585 -14.73 -24.62 -24.31
C LYS A 585 -14.46 -23.53 -23.28
N ALA A 586 -15.16 -23.56 -22.13
CA ALA A 586 -15.09 -22.51 -21.11
C ALA A 586 -13.73 -22.42 -20.43
N GLU A 587 -13.01 -23.54 -20.29
CA GLU A 587 -11.67 -23.56 -19.69
C GLU A 587 -10.62 -23.25 -20.77
N SER A 588 -9.78 -22.26 -20.48
CA SER A 588 -8.63 -21.93 -21.32
C SER A 588 -7.50 -22.94 -21.17
N GLU A 589 -6.55 -22.91 -22.07
CA GLU A 589 -5.24 -23.48 -21.79
C GLU A 589 -4.64 -22.84 -20.54
N SER A 590 -3.79 -23.60 -19.83
CA SER A 590 -3.07 -23.09 -18.68
C SER A 590 -1.68 -22.60 -19.08
N HIS A 591 -1.28 -21.45 -18.53
CA HIS A 591 0.05 -20.90 -18.72
C HIS A 591 0.91 -21.07 -17.46
N GLY A 592 1.95 -21.90 -17.58
CA GLY A 592 2.95 -22.10 -16.53
C GLY A 592 4.19 -21.26 -16.77
N SER A 593 4.64 -20.48 -15.79
CA SER A 593 5.87 -19.71 -15.90
C SER A 593 6.75 -19.83 -14.66
N LEU A 594 8.06 -19.87 -14.89
CA LEU A 594 9.07 -19.93 -13.83
C LEU A 594 9.65 -18.53 -13.60
N GLY A 595 9.46 -17.99 -12.40
CA GLY A 595 10.04 -16.74 -11.94
C GLY A 595 11.20 -16.97 -10.99
N PHE A 596 12.14 -16.05 -10.93
CA PHE A 596 13.22 -16.09 -9.96
C PHE A 596 13.62 -14.70 -9.48
N THR A 597 14.29 -14.68 -8.33
CA THR A 597 14.92 -13.48 -7.79
C THR A 597 16.30 -13.86 -7.29
N VAL A 598 17.31 -13.05 -7.60
CA VAL A 598 18.64 -13.12 -7.01
C VAL A 598 19.04 -11.71 -6.57
N LYS A 599 19.39 -11.56 -5.30
CA LYS A 599 19.80 -10.28 -4.70
C LYS A 599 21.00 -10.47 -3.79
N GLY A 600 21.89 -9.49 -3.76
CA GLY A 600 23.01 -9.51 -2.84
C GLY A 600 23.46 -8.10 -2.51
N GLY A 601 24.14 -7.96 -1.39
CA GLY A 601 24.66 -6.66 -0.98
C GLY A 601 25.65 -6.77 0.14
N VAL A 602 26.41 -5.70 0.30
CA VAL A 602 27.41 -5.53 1.35
C VAL A 602 27.20 -4.20 2.04
N ASN A 603 27.43 -4.20 3.35
CA ASN A 603 27.41 -3.01 4.18
C ASN A 603 28.71 -2.97 5.00
N TYR A 604 29.38 -1.84 4.99
CA TYR A 604 30.61 -1.61 5.76
C TYR A 604 30.37 -0.51 6.79
N LYS A 605 30.59 -0.86 8.06
CA LYS A 605 30.56 0.06 9.18
C LYS A 605 31.95 0.61 9.39
N PHE A 606 32.14 1.90 9.21
CA PHE A 606 33.45 2.50 9.48
C PHE A 606 33.76 2.43 10.96
N PRO A 607 35.00 2.07 11.33
CA PRO A 607 35.49 2.26 12.69
C PRO A 607 35.33 3.74 13.09
N HIS A 608 35.39 4.00 14.39
CA HIS A 608 35.36 5.38 14.88
C HIS A 608 36.44 6.22 14.18
N ILE A 609 36.03 7.31 13.53
CA ILE A 609 36.92 8.25 12.85
C ILE A 609 37.14 9.41 13.83
N ASP A 610 38.38 9.59 14.25
CA ASP A 610 38.76 10.68 15.15
C ASP A 610 38.40 12.05 14.54
N GLY A 611 37.66 12.85 15.30
CA GLY A 611 37.15 14.16 14.86
C GLY A 611 35.76 14.14 14.17
N TRP A 612 35.27 12.96 13.77
CA TRP A 612 33.92 12.76 13.28
C TRP A 612 33.14 11.87 14.26
N GLY A 613 32.45 12.47 15.20
CA GLY A 613 31.60 11.71 16.12
C GLY A 613 30.49 10.97 15.36
N GLY A 614 30.07 9.77 15.83
CA GLY A 614 28.97 9.00 15.29
C GLY A 614 29.39 7.78 14.47
N GLN A 615 28.40 7.06 13.99
CA GLN A 615 28.53 5.81 13.23
C GLN A 615 28.25 6.07 11.74
N HIS A 616 29.20 5.73 10.88
CA HIS A 616 29.06 5.78 9.43
C HIS A 616 28.91 4.38 8.87
N ASN A 617 27.95 4.19 7.94
CA ASN A 617 27.82 2.96 7.16
C ASN A 617 27.72 3.31 5.67
N VAL A 618 28.33 2.52 4.83
CA VAL A 618 28.14 2.57 3.36
C VAL A 618 27.68 1.20 2.91
N PHE A 619 26.69 1.17 2.04
CA PHE A 619 26.23 -0.08 1.46
C PHE A 619 26.10 0.00 -0.07
N VAL A 620 26.22 -1.15 -0.68
CA VAL A 620 25.87 -1.39 -2.08
C VAL A 620 25.08 -2.68 -2.15
N ASN A 621 23.97 -2.69 -2.88
CA ASN A 621 23.22 -3.90 -3.20
C ASN A 621 22.82 -3.91 -4.67
N GLY A 622 22.51 -5.10 -5.16
CA GLY A 622 22.01 -5.27 -6.51
C GLY A 622 21.25 -6.58 -6.64
N GLY A 623 20.50 -6.69 -7.73
CA GLY A 623 19.77 -7.92 -8.00
C GLY A 623 19.03 -7.92 -9.33
N VAL A 624 18.54 -9.12 -9.62
CA VAL A 624 17.76 -9.44 -10.82
C VAL A 624 16.46 -10.13 -10.39
N ILE A 625 15.36 -9.71 -10.99
CA ILE A 625 14.04 -10.31 -10.80
C ILE A 625 13.50 -10.73 -12.16
N SER A 626 12.99 -11.95 -12.26
CA SER A 626 12.17 -12.44 -13.36
C SER A 626 10.78 -12.76 -12.82
N ARG A 627 9.74 -12.12 -13.37
CA ARG A 627 8.36 -12.21 -12.86
C ARG A 627 7.38 -12.57 -13.98
N SER A 628 6.48 -13.52 -13.70
CA SER A 628 5.36 -13.85 -14.58
C SER A 628 4.46 -12.64 -14.81
N PRO A 629 3.91 -12.43 -16.02
CA PRO A 629 2.87 -11.44 -16.25
C PRO A 629 1.62 -11.78 -15.42
N TYR A 630 0.89 -10.76 -14.99
CA TYR A 630 -0.39 -10.95 -14.30
C TYR A 630 -1.49 -11.36 -15.28
N LEU A 631 -2.43 -12.17 -14.82
CA LEU A 631 -3.55 -12.69 -15.61
C LEU A 631 -4.34 -11.58 -16.33
N LEU A 632 -4.66 -10.50 -15.62
CA LEU A 632 -5.44 -9.39 -16.18
C LEU A 632 -4.61 -8.33 -16.91
N SER A 633 -3.28 -8.39 -16.85
CA SER A 633 -2.43 -7.35 -17.46
C SER A 633 -2.03 -7.68 -18.91
N SER A 634 -1.64 -8.91 -19.17
CA SER A 634 -1.02 -9.24 -20.48
C SER A 634 -0.91 -10.73 -20.78
N LEU A 635 -1.35 -11.58 -19.88
CA LEU A 635 -1.26 -13.02 -20.07
C LEU A 635 -2.25 -13.51 -21.14
N PHE A 636 -3.48 -12.99 -21.12
CA PHE A 636 -4.48 -13.22 -22.13
C PHE A 636 -4.53 -12.04 -23.11
N LEU A 637 -4.91 -12.28 -24.35
CA LEU A 637 -5.10 -11.22 -25.35
C LEU A 637 -6.12 -10.20 -24.86
N SER A 638 -7.18 -10.65 -24.16
CA SER A 638 -8.06 -9.79 -23.41
C SER A 638 -8.52 -10.47 -22.12
N GLY A 639 -8.21 -9.88 -20.98
CA GLY A 639 -8.59 -10.41 -19.68
C GLY A 639 -10.12 -10.47 -19.45
N ASP A 640 -10.92 -9.72 -20.21
CA ASP A 640 -12.39 -9.67 -20.06
C ASP A 640 -13.18 -10.57 -21.01
N VAL A 641 -12.65 -10.86 -22.23
CA VAL A 641 -13.50 -11.43 -23.30
C VAL A 641 -12.83 -12.59 -24.07
N SER A 642 -11.61 -12.96 -23.76
CA SER A 642 -10.89 -14.01 -24.50
C SER A 642 -10.20 -14.99 -23.59
N ASN A 643 -10.31 -16.30 -23.93
CA ASN A 643 -9.53 -17.38 -23.34
C ASN A 643 -8.19 -17.61 -24.08
N GLU A 644 -7.93 -16.84 -25.13
CA GLU A 644 -6.69 -16.99 -25.92
C GLU A 644 -5.51 -16.40 -25.15
N ILE A 645 -4.51 -17.24 -24.90
CA ILE A 645 -3.24 -16.82 -24.29
C ILE A 645 -2.49 -15.95 -25.29
N ASN A 646 -1.91 -14.88 -24.79
CA ASN A 646 -1.04 -14.03 -25.53
C ASN A 646 0.21 -14.82 -25.98
N PRO A 647 0.43 -15.07 -27.29
CA PRO A 647 1.55 -15.88 -27.77
C PRO A 647 2.91 -15.22 -27.46
N ASN A 648 2.91 -13.93 -27.13
CA ASN A 648 4.10 -13.19 -26.78
C ASN A 648 4.24 -12.97 -25.27
N ALA A 649 3.45 -13.64 -24.43
CA ALA A 649 3.57 -13.53 -22.99
C ALA A 649 4.94 -14.03 -22.52
N VAL A 650 5.75 -13.11 -22.01
CA VAL A 650 7.08 -13.40 -21.45
C VAL A 650 7.20 -12.82 -20.04
N ASN A 651 8.10 -13.37 -19.26
CA ASN A 651 8.42 -12.80 -17.96
C ASN A 651 9.02 -11.41 -18.09
N GLU A 652 8.55 -10.51 -17.28
CA GLU A 652 9.18 -9.22 -17.05
C GLU A 652 10.52 -9.41 -16.35
N LYS A 653 11.53 -8.62 -16.71
CA LYS A 653 12.88 -8.68 -16.11
C LYS A 653 13.26 -7.34 -15.51
N ILE A 654 13.74 -7.36 -14.29
CA ILE A 654 14.12 -6.17 -13.57
C ILE A 654 15.55 -6.32 -13.08
N TYR A 655 16.38 -5.33 -13.39
CA TYR A 655 17.77 -5.22 -12.96
C TYR A 655 17.92 -3.96 -12.12
N SER A 656 18.45 -4.07 -10.91
CA SER A 656 18.59 -2.90 -10.05
C SER A 656 19.92 -2.92 -9.30
N VAL A 657 20.49 -1.73 -9.13
CA VAL A 657 21.66 -1.48 -8.27
C VAL A 657 21.34 -0.28 -7.39
N GLU A 658 21.71 -0.38 -6.13
CA GLU A 658 21.53 0.68 -5.14
C GLU A 658 22.81 0.87 -4.34
N ALA A 659 23.11 2.11 -3.97
CA ALA A 659 24.18 2.46 -3.06
C ALA A 659 23.67 3.47 -2.04
N GLY A 660 24.15 3.38 -0.80
CA GLY A 660 23.72 4.31 0.23
C GLY A 660 24.78 4.56 1.27
N TRP A 661 24.62 5.70 1.93
CA TRP A 661 25.41 6.11 3.07
C TRP A 661 24.49 6.50 4.22
N THR A 662 24.79 6.01 5.41
CA THR A 662 24.08 6.37 6.62
C THR A 662 25.03 6.96 7.65
N TYR A 663 24.60 8.01 8.29
CA TYR A 663 25.31 8.63 9.42
C TYR A 663 24.39 8.70 10.63
N HIS A 664 24.85 8.19 11.75
CA HIS A 664 24.05 8.08 12.96
C HIS A 664 24.81 8.57 14.19
N THR A 665 24.16 9.43 14.98
CA THR A 665 24.58 9.83 16.33
C THR A 665 23.39 9.68 17.29
N ALA A 666 23.57 10.03 18.55
CA ALA A 666 22.49 10.02 19.55
C ALA A 666 21.34 11.01 19.21
N SER A 667 21.62 12.11 18.47
CA SER A 667 20.65 13.16 18.16
C SER A 667 20.38 13.38 16.69
N PHE A 668 21.15 12.73 15.80
CA PHE A 668 21.13 12.98 14.38
C PHE A 668 21.23 11.68 13.59
N ASN A 669 20.27 11.43 12.71
CA ASN A 669 20.27 10.34 11.75
C ASN A 669 20.14 10.92 10.35
N PHE A 670 21.01 10.48 9.44
CA PHE A 670 20.95 10.86 8.04
C PHE A 670 21.15 9.63 7.17
N ASN A 671 20.30 9.45 6.17
CA ASN A 671 20.36 8.39 5.18
C ASN A 671 20.40 9.03 3.79
N LEU A 672 21.34 8.63 2.95
CA LEU A 672 21.42 9.00 1.54
C LEU A 672 21.46 7.73 0.70
N ASN A 673 20.58 7.63 -0.29
CA ASN A 673 20.49 6.48 -1.19
C ASN A 673 20.48 6.93 -2.64
N ALA A 674 21.14 6.21 -3.52
CA ALA A 674 21.04 6.32 -4.96
C ALA A 674 20.59 4.98 -5.54
N TYR A 675 19.72 5.01 -6.55
CA TYR A 675 19.20 3.81 -7.20
C TYR A 675 19.18 3.94 -8.71
N HIS A 676 19.36 2.79 -9.39
CA HIS A 676 19.28 2.66 -10.83
C HIS A 676 18.60 1.32 -11.15
N THR A 677 17.40 1.37 -11.71
CA THR A 677 16.56 0.19 -11.99
C THR A 677 16.12 0.20 -13.45
N ILE A 678 16.41 -0.85 -14.17
CA ILE A 678 15.97 -1.10 -15.54
C ILE A 678 14.86 -2.14 -15.48
N TRP A 679 13.72 -1.86 -16.11
CA TRP A 679 12.62 -2.78 -16.27
C TRP A 679 12.43 -3.10 -17.76
N GLN A 680 12.55 -4.37 -18.10
CA GLN A 680 12.44 -4.88 -19.44
C GLN A 680 11.22 -5.79 -19.60
N ASP A 681 10.74 -5.87 -20.84
CA ASP A 681 9.67 -6.76 -21.27
C ASP A 681 8.34 -6.52 -20.54
N LYS A 682 8.08 -5.27 -20.10
CA LYS A 682 6.78 -4.89 -19.57
C LYS A 682 5.73 -5.07 -20.65
N ALA A 683 4.68 -5.87 -20.34
CA ALA A 683 3.65 -6.19 -21.30
C ALA A 683 2.40 -5.33 -21.08
N MET A 684 1.74 -4.94 -22.18
CA MET A 684 0.51 -4.16 -22.19
C MET A 684 -0.44 -4.73 -23.24
N ALA A 685 -1.70 -4.98 -22.85
CA ALA A 685 -2.76 -5.40 -23.77
C ALA A 685 -3.85 -4.33 -23.84
N ARG A 686 -4.41 -4.10 -25.01
CA ARG A 686 -5.52 -3.16 -25.24
C ARG A 686 -6.47 -3.72 -26.30
N SER A 687 -7.69 -3.23 -26.32
CA SER A 687 -8.69 -3.61 -27.33
C SER A 687 -9.22 -2.41 -28.10
N LEU A 688 -9.63 -2.65 -29.34
CA LEU A 688 -10.27 -1.69 -30.22
C LEU A 688 -11.40 -2.36 -31.01
N ASP A 689 -12.34 -1.58 -31.51
CA ASP A 689 -13.40 -2.10 -32.40
C ASP A 689 -12.87 -2.14 -33.84
N ILE A 690 -13.04 -3.29 -34.51
CA ILE A 690 -12.67 -3.51 -35.90
C ILE A 690 -13.85 -4.08 -36.68
N THR A 691 -13.75 -4.13 -38.00
CA THR A 691 -14.69 -4.81 -38.89
C THR A 691 -14.00 -6.03 -39.49
N ASP A 692 -14.62 -7.20 -39.33
CA ASP A 692 -14.09 -8.43 -39.93
C ASP A 692 -14.14 -8.46 -41.44
N ALA A 693 -13.56 -9.50 -42.06
CA ALA A 693 -13.55 -9.65 -43.52
C ALA A 693 -14.94 -9.78 -44.16
N ALA A 694 -15.97 -10.17 -43.40
CA ALA A 694 -17.34 -10.26 -43.82
C ALA A 694 -18.13 -8.95 -43.62
N GLY A 695 -17.51 -7.91 -43.08
CA GLY A 695 -18.15 -6.63 -42.77
C GLY A 695 -18.85 -6.56 -41.41
N ASN A 696 -18.69 -7.59 -40.55
CA ASN A 696 -19.27 -7.60 -39.20
C ASN A 696 -18.36 -6.88 -38.20
N ALA A 697 -18.98 -6.28 -37.20
CA ALA A 697 -18.22 -5.74 -36.06
C ALA A 697 -17.51 -6.85 -35.29
N ASP A 698 -16.22 -6.68 -35.01
CA ASP A 698 -15.42 -7.55 -34.17
C ASP A 698 -14.53 -6.74 -33.21
N ARG A 699 -13.97 -7.39 -32.24
CA ARG A 699 -13.02 -6.82 -31.27
C ARG A 699 -11.60 -7.15 -31.65
N GLY A 700 -10.86 -6.16 -32.09
CA GLY A 700 -9.42 -6.26 -32.27
C GLY A 700 -8.70 -6.15 -30.94
N LEU A 701 -7.64 -6.90 -30.77
CA LEU A 701 -6.79 -6.92 -29.60
C LEU A 701 -5.37 -6.56 -30.01
N ILE A 702 -4.79 -5.52 -29.40
CA ILE A 702 -3.38 -5.20 -29.56
C ILE A 702 -2.60 -5.66 -28.35
N ASN A 703 -1.52 -6.34 -28.62
CA ASN A 703 -0.57 -6.77 -27.60
C ASN A 703 0.78 -6.12 -27.86
N MET A 704 1.23 -5.36 -26.88
CA MET A 704 2.50 -4.68 -26.88
C MET A 704 3.42 -5.35 -25.88
N GLN A 705 4.59 -5.76 -26.34
CA GLN A 705 5.64 -6.34 -25.51
C GLN A 705 6.95 -5.59 -25.72
N GLY A 706 7.92 -5.89 -24.84
CA GLY A 706 9.22 -5.27 -24.93
C GLY A 706 9.19 -3.78 -24.62
N VAL A 707 8.22 -3.34 -23.83
CA VAL A 707 8.22 -1.95 -23.31
C VAL A 707 9.23 -1.88 -22.18
N ASN A 708 10.27 -1.07 -22.32
CA ASN A 708 11.35 -0.96 -21.35
C ASN A 708 11.37 0.41 -20.69
N SER A 709 11.61 0.45 -19.39
CA SER A 709 11.75 1.70 -18.64
C SER A 709 13.01 1.74 -17.77
N LEU A 710 13.43 2.95 -17.45
CA LEU A 710 14.50 3.26 -16.52
C LEU A 710 13.95 4.09 -15.39
N HIS A 711 14.16 3.64 -14.15
CA HIS A 711 13.88 4.37 -12.93
C HIS A 711 15.16 4.59 -12.14
N GLN A 712 15.60 5.84 -12.03
CA GLN A 712 16.80 6.18 -11.28
C GLN A 712 16.59 7.44 -10.44
N GLY A 713 17.37 7.59 -9.37
CA GLY A 713 17.23 8.76 -8.52
C GLY A 713 18.11 8.73 -7.26
N ILE A 714 17.96 9.80 -6.49
CA ILE A 714 18.62 10.01 -5.21
C ILE A 714 17.57 10.32 -4.16
N GLU A 715 17.71 9.73 -2.98
CA GLU A 715 16.82 9.91 -1.84
C GLU A 715 17.63 10.26 -0.59
N ALA A 716 17.12 11.19 0.21
CA ALA A 716 17.71 11.52 1.49
C ALA A 716 16.65 11.54 2.60
N GLU A 717 17.01 11.11 3.80
CA GLU A 717 16.19 11.21 5.01
C GLU A 717 17.03 11.79 6.15
N LEU A 718 16.39 12.63 6.94
CA LEU A 718 16.98 13.30 8.10
C LEU A 718 16.05 13.17 9.30
N ASP A 719 16.58 12.69 10.42
CA ASP A 719 15.96 12.81 11.74
C ASP A 719 16.93 13.52 12.68
N TYR A 720 16.54 14.68 13.19
CA TYR A 720 17.41 15.47 14.08
C TYR A 720 16.65 15.91 15.33
N LYS A 721 17.18 15.52 16.49
CA LYS A 721 16.64 15.83 17.80
C LYS A 721 17.69 16.49 18.68
N PRO A 722 18.00 17.78 18.45
CA PRO A 722 19.06 18.48 19.14
C PRO A 722 18.82 18.60 20.66
N VAL A 723 17.55 18.73 21.05
CA VAL A 723 17.10 18.89 22.42
C VAL A 723 15.83 18.10 22.69
N LYS A 724 15.49 17.85 23.96
CA LYS A 724 14.32 17.02 24.33
C LYS A 724 12.97 17.60 23.89
N TRP A 725 12.88 18.91 23.74
CA TRP A 725 11.64 19.61 23.42
C TRP A 725 11.48 19.95 21.94
N PHE A 726 12.45 19.60 21.06
CA PHE A 726 12.41 19.91 19.65
C PHE A 726 12.98 18.80 18.78
N SER A 727 12.31 18.46 17.68
CA SER A 727 12.81 17.54 16.67
C SER A 727 12.45 18.01 15.26
N VAL A 728 13.33 17.68 14.31
CA VAL A 728 13.17 17.94 12.87
C VAL A 728 13.24 16.61 12.15
N ARG A 729 12.34 16.40 11.21
CA ARG A 729 12.37 15.29 10.27
C ARG A 729 12.34 15.85 8.85
N GLY A 730 13.22 15.39 7.99
CA GLY A 730 13.28 15.80 6.60
C GLY A 730 13.36 14.62 5.65
N MET A 731 12.82 14.77 4.46
CA MET A 731 13.05 13.86 3.35
C MET A 731 13.15 14.61 2.04
N LEU A 732 13.90 14.03 1.10
CA LEU A 732 14.07 14.49 -0.27
C LEU A 732 14.12 13.28 -1.19
N SER A 733 13.43 13.33 -2.33
CA SER A 733 13.55 12.35 -3.40
C SER A 733 13.62 13.06 -4.76
N LEU A 734 14.65 12.77 -5.51
CA LEU A 734 14.88 13.23 -6.88
C LEU A 734 14.85 12.01 -7.80
N GLY A 735 13.81 11.86 -8.59
CA GLY A 735 13.64 10.76 -9.55
C GLY A 735 13.81 11.23 -11.00
N ASN A 736 14.18 10.29 -11.85
CA ASN A 736 14.14 10.43 -13.30
C ASN A 736 13.66 9.10 -13.89
N TRP A 737 12.41 9.08 -14.34
CA TRP A 737 11.74 7.87 -14.86
C TRP A 737 11.35 8.11 -16.31
N ILE A 738 11.84 7.24 -17.20
CA ILE A 738 11.71 7.39 -18.66
C ILE A 738 11.52 6.03 -19.34
N TRP A 739 10.85 6.04 -20.46
CA TRP A 739 10.86 4.92 -21.41
C TRP A 739 12.20 4.87 -22.15
N THR A 740 12.75 3.67 -22.34
CA THR A 740 14.11 3.53 -22.89
C THR A 740 14.14 3.03 -24.33
N ASN A 741 13.02 2.55 -24.85
CA ASN A 741 12.89 2.05 -26.21
C ASN A 741 11.56 2.44 -26.85
N ASN A 742 11.50 2.28 -28.16
CA ASN A 742 10.25 2.23 -28.91
C ASN A 742 9.69 0.81 -28.86
N ALA A 743 8.36 0.69 -28.80
CA ALA A 743 7.69 -0.59 -28.74
C ALA A 743 6.85 -0.85 -30.01
N VAL A 744 6.58 -2.12 -30.29
CA VAL A 744 5.69 -2.54 -31.36
C VAL A 744 4.57 -3.41 -30.79
N GLY A 745 3.32 -3.03 -31.08
CA GLY A 745 2.16 -3.83 -30.76
C GLY A 745 1.66 -4.58 -31.98
N TYR A 746 1.27 -5.84 -31.82
CA TYR A 746 0.69 -6.69 -32.86
C TYR A 746 -0.79 -6.91 -32.63
N PHE A 747 -1.56 -6.89 -33.72
CA PHE A 747 -3.02 -6.99 -33.66
C PHE A 747 -3.51 -8.43 -33.88
N TYR A 748 -4.51 -8.79 -33.09
CA TYR A 748 -5.21 -10.07 -33.15
C TYR A 748 -6.71 -9.81 -33.24
N ASN A 749 -7.50 -10.75 -33.78
CA ASN A 749 -8.95 -10.71 -33.68
C ASN A 749 -9.41 -11.26 -32.30
N SER A 750 -10.73 -11.25 -32.06
CA SER A 750 -11.29 -11.77 -30.80
C SER A 750 -11.08 -13.28 -30.57
N GLN A 751 -10.65 -14.00 -31.60
CA GLN A 751 -10.31 -15.44 -31.57
C GLN A 751 -8.81 -15.69 -31.40
N GLY A 752 -8.00 -14.66 -31.16
CA GLY A 752 -6.55 -14.80 -31.02
C GLY A 752 -5.78 -15.02 -32.31
N GLN A 753 -6.42 -14.88 -33.47
CA GLN A 753 -5.73 -15.04 -34.74
C GLN A 753 -5.04 -13.72 -35.13
N PRO A 754 -3.78 -13.76 -35.63
CA PRO A 754 -3.05 -12.57 -36.08
C PRO A 754 -3.79 -11.88 -37.22
N LEU A 755 -3.93 -10.57 -37.16
CA LEU A 755 -4.60 -9.76 -38.19
C LEU A 755 -3.59 -9.23 -39.21
N ALA A 756 -4.00 -9.18 -40.48
CA ALA A 756 -3.28 -8.50 -41.56
C ALA A 756 -3.84 -7.09 -41.83
N ASP A 757 -5.10 -6.86 -41.61
CA ASP A 757 -5.77 -5.56 -41.81
C ASP A 757 -6.93 -5.35 -40.82
N ALA A 758 -7.51 -4.14 -40.83
CA ALA A 758 -8.62 -3.77 -39.95
C ALA A 758 -9.91 -4.59 -40.17
N LYS A 759 -10.05 -5.23 -41.33
CA LYS A 759 -11.22 -6.02 -41.68
C LYS A 759 -11.14 -7.47 -41.24
N GLY A 760 -10.13 -7.81 -40.42
CA GLY A 760 -9.99 -9.14 -39.83
C GLY A 760 -9.39 -10.19 -40.78
N LYS A 761 -8.74 -9.77 -41.89
CA LYS A 761 -7.98 -10.71 -42.72
C LYS A 761 -6.85 -11.33 -41.88
N ILE A 762 -6.74 -12.65 -41.94
CA ILE A 762 -5.76 -13.40 -41.15
C ILE A 762 -4.39 -13.30 -41.82
N ALA A 763 -3.36 -12.98 -41.07
CA ALA A 763 -1.97 -13.00 -41.50
C ALA A 763 -1.47 -14.44 -41.67
N SER A 764 -0.45 -14.65 -42.49
CA SER A 764 0.14 -15.98 -42.78
C SER A 764 0.92 -16.57 -41.59
N GLY A 765 1.14 -15.84 -40.52
CA GLY A 765 1.82 -16.30 -39.32
C GLY A 765 1.86 -15.21 -38.24
N ILE A 766 2.27 -15.58 -37.02
CA ILE A 766 2.29 -14.68 -35.86
C ILE A 766 3.20 -13.45 -36.08
N TYR A 767 4.27 -13.60 -36.81
CA TYR A 767 5.24 -12.52 -37.18
C TYR A 767 5.45 -12.39 -38.67
N ALA A 768 4.45 -12.76 -39.48
CA ALA A 768 4.52 -12.58 -40.92
C ALA A 768 4.67 -11.08 -41.27
N ASP A 769 5.25 -10.77 -42.44
CA ASP A 769 5.46 -9.39 -42.90
C ASP A 769 4.15 -8.61 -43.00
N ASP A 770 3.04 -9.30 -43.25
CA ASP A 770 1.69 -8.75 -43.36
C ASP A 770 0.95 -8.68 -42.01
N HIS A 771 1.55 -9.11 -40.89
CA HIS A 771 0.93 -9.00 -39.58
C HIS A 771 0.71 -7.51 -39.22
N ALA A 772 -0.52 -7.16 -39.00
CA ALA A 772 -0.89 -5.80 -38.63
C ALA A 772 -0.22 -5.41 -37.31
N LYS A 773 0.43 -4.26 -37.29
CA LYS A 773 1.21 -3.77 -36.16
C LYS A 773 1.05 -2.29 -35.95
N MET A 774 1.35 -1.81 -34.78
CA MET A 774 1.44 -0.38 -34.45
C MET A 774 2.80 -0.11 -33.80
N THR A 775 3.48 0.93 -34.26
CA THR A 775 4.75 1.36 -33.71
C THR A 775 4.51 2.50 -32.71
N LEU A 776 5.09 2.41 -31.53
CA LEU A 776 5.04 3.40 -30.46
C LEU A 776 6.43 4.02 -30.31
N ASN A 777 6.59 5.25 -30.74
CA ASN A 777 7.81 6.01 -30.58
C ASN A 777 7.77 6.74 -29.24
N GLN A 778 8.31 6.10 -28.19
CA GLN A 778 8.26 6.60 -26.80
C GLN A 778 9.63 6.70 -26.13
N LYS A 779 10.71 6.35 -26.83
CA LYS A 779 12.06 6.41 -26.26
C LYS A 779 12.41 7.80 -25.76
N GLY A 780 12.83 7.92 -24.49
CA GLY A 780 13.19 9.18 -23.84
C GLY A 780 12.02 9.94 -23.22
N VAL A 781 10.77 9.51 -23.46
CA VAL A 781 9.57 10.14 -22.90
C VAL A 781 9.50 9.89 -21.40
N LYS A 782 9.09 10.90 -20.62
CA LYS A 782 8.89 10.79 -19.18
C LYS A 782 7.72 9.87 -18.84
N GLU A 783 7.89 9.03 -17.83
CA GLU A 783 6.74 8.33 -17.23
C GLU A 783 5.90 9.32 -16.42
N GLY A 784 4.57 9.25 -16.61
CA GLY A 784 3.59 10.08 -15.93
C GLY A 784 2.94 9.40 -14.73
N GLY A 785 2.08 10.15 -14.03
CA GLY A 785 1.23 9.65 -12.94
C GLY A 785 1.85 9.66 -11.55
N SER A 786 3.08 10.17 -11.40
CA SER A 786 3.75 10.31 -10.10
C SER A 786 4.75 11.46 -10.12
N ALA A 787 4.88 12.18 -8.99
CA ALA A 787 5.84 13.28 -8.87
C ALA A 787 7.27 12.72 -8.78
N GLN A 788 8.14 13.17 -9.69
CA GLN A 788 9.55 12.78 -9.76
C GLN A 788 10.44 13.56 -8.77
N PHE A 789 9.93 14.63 -8.20
CA PHE A 789 10.57 15.36 -7.11
C PHE A 789 9.59 15.51 -5.95
N THR A 790 9.98 15.01 -4.78
CA THR A 790 9.22 15.17 -3.53
C THR A 790 10.16 15.58 -2.41
N ALA A 791 9.71 16.51 -1.55
CA ALA A 791 10.43 16.89 -0.36
C ALA A 791 9.47 17.11 0.81
N SER A 792 9.89 16.85 2.02
CA SER A 792 9.16 17.24 3.21
C SER A 792 10.09 17.68 4.34
N LEU A 793 9.59 18.59 5.18
CA LEU A 793 10.26 19.04 6.37
C LEU A 793 9.23 19.17 7.49
N GLY A 794 9.38 18.34 8.52
CA GLY A 794 8.52 18.30 9.69
C GLY A 794 9.25 18.80 10.92
N PHE A 795 8.57 19.66 11.69
CA PHE A 795 9.02 20.19 12.97
C PHE A 795 8.09 19.67 14.07
N THR A 796 8.65 19.20 15.15
CA THR A 796 7.84 18.82 16.31
C THR A 796 8.40 19.49 17.56
N VAL A 797 7.51 20.15 18.32
CA VAL A 797 7.84 20.75 19.60
C VAL A 797 7.07 20.08 20.74
N TYR A 798 7.71 19.95 21.86
CA TYR A 798 7.18 19.39 23.12
C TYR A 798 7.27 20.48 24.20
N PRO A 799 6.34 21.49 24.21
CA PRO A 799 6.45 22.65 25.08
C PRO A 799 6.35 22.31 26.58
N MET A 800 5.61 21.27 26.89
CA MET A 800 5.41 20.74 28.25
C MET A 800 5.14 19.25 28.20
N GLU A 801 5.18 18.59 29.35
CA GLU A 801 4.88 17.15 29.44
C GLU A 801 3.46 16.85 28.91
N GLY A 802 3.37 15.84 28.06
CA GLY A 802 2.11 15.43 27.44
C GLY A 802 1.67 16.28 26.24
N LEU A 803 2.21 17.47 26.00
CA LEU A 803 1.84 18.33 24.86
C LEU A 803 2.86 18.18 23.72
N ARG A 804 2.36 17.88 22.54
CA ARG A 804 3.11 17.82 21.30
C ARG A 804 2.41 18.65 20.24
N ILE A 805 3.19 19.42 19.47
CA ILE A 805 2.73 20.20 18.32
C ILE A 805 3.66 19.90 17.14
N GLY A 806 3.11 19.51 16.03
CA GLY A 806 3.84 19.18 14.80
C GLY A 806 3.39 20.06 13.63
N LEU A 807 4.34 20.47 12.80
CA LEU A 807 4.13 21.18 11.54
C LEU A 807 4.91 20.46 10.45
N ASP A 808 4.23 19.99 9.41
CA ASP A 808 4.82 19.28 8.29
C ASP A 808 4.62 20.10 6.99
N TRP A 809 5.71 20.57 6.38
CA TRP A 809 5.72 21.14 5.04
C TRP A 809 6.06 20.04 4.04
N LYS A 810 5.39 20.05 2.88
CA LYS A 810 5.58 19.09 1.80
C LYS A 810 5.61 19.81 0.46
N HIS A 811 6.49 19.38 -0.43
CA HIS A 811 6.65 19.89 -1.77
C HIS A 811 6.59 18.78 -2.80
N PHE A 812 5.85 19.00 -3.89
CA PHE A 812 5.72 18.07 -4.99
C PHE A 812 5.94 18.84 -6.31
N SER A 813 6.83 18.33 -7.14
CA SER A 813 7.08 18.89 -8.46
C SER A 813 7.61 17.84 -9.44
N ASN A 814 7.88 18.24 -10.67
CA ASN A 814 8.21 17.32 -11.75
C ASN A 814 7.17 16.19 -11.85
N TYR A 815 5.89 16.52 -11.60
CA TYR A 815 4.78 15.63 -11.87
C TYR A 815 4.38 15.77 -13.33
N TYR A 816 4.50 14.69 -14.10
CA TYR A 816 4.05 14.60 -15.47
C TYR A 816 2.68 13.91 -15.50
N ALA A 817 1.74 14.47 -16.29
CA ALA A 817 0.42 13.90 -16.46
C ALA A 817 0.50 12.44 -16.93
N ASP A 818 -0.40 11.59 -16.41
CA ASP A 818 -0.45 10.18 -16.84
C ASP A 818 -0.95 10.11 -18.29
N TYR A 819 -0.57 9.09 -18.99
CA TYR A 819 -1.07 8.84 -20.33
C TYR A 819 -1.25 7.34 -20.54
N SER A 820 -2.21 7.00 -21.37
CA SER A 820 -2.47 5.61 -21.73
C SER A 820 -2.88 5.53 -23.20
N LEU A 821 -2.57 4.43 -23.83
CA LEU A 821 -3.18 4.08 -25.09
C LEU A 821 -4.67 3.82 -24.85
N SER A 822 -5.51 4.62 -25.49
CA SER A 822 -6.95 4.36 -25.56
C SER A 822 -7.29 3.67 -26.89
N GLY A 823 -8.47 3.07 -26.98
CA GLY A 823 -8.94 2.50 -28.25
C GLY A 823 -9.01 3.49 -29.42
N ARG A 824 -9.14 4.79 -29.13
CA ARG A 824 -9.12 5.87 -30.12
C ARG A 824 -7.73 6.18 -30.65
N ASP A 825 -6.70 5.88 -29.88
CA ASP A 825 -5.30 6.12 -30.24
C ASP A 825 -4.67 4.93 -30.98
N LEU A 826 -5.39 3.81 -31.06
CA LEU A 826 -4.90 2.60 -31.70
C LEU A 826 -5.26 2.60 -33.19
N SER A 827 -4.27 2.31 -34.04
CA SER A 827 -4.43 2.27 -35.48
C SER A 827 -3.60 1.15 -36.08
N ILE A 828 -4.23 0.25 -36.83
CA ILE A 828 -3.54 -0.83 -37.55
C ILE A 828 -2.59 -0.21 -38.58
N ASN A 829 -1.35 -0.67 -38.57
CA ASN A 829 -0.23 -0.17 -39.38
C ASN A 829 0.08 1.32 -39.13
N GLY A 830 -0.36 1.84 -37.98
CA GLY A 830 -0.09 3.20 -37.56
C GLY A 830 1.23 3.36 -36.83
N VAL A 831 1.63 4.63 -36.74
CA VAL A 831 2.73 5.08 -35.87
C VAL A 831 2.18 6.11 -34.91
N LYS A 832 2.39 5.91 -33.62
CA LYS A 832 2.09 6.90 -32.58
C LYS A 832 3.40 7.44 -32.01
N ASN A 833 3.59 8.74 -32.17
CA ASN A 833 4.69 9.45 -31.52
C ASN A 833 4.21 9.94 -30.17
N PHE A 834 4.98 9.67 -29.13
CA PHE A 834 4.78 10.19 -27.79
C PHE A 834 5.76 11.32 -27.54
N GLU A 835 5.28 12.37 -26.96
CA GLU A 835 6.07 13.48 -26.44
C GLU A 835 6.05 13.45 -24.91
N THR A 836 6.94 14.23 -24.29
CA THR A 836 6.90 14.34 -22.83
C THR A 836 5.57 14.93 -22.40
N PRO A 837 4.80 14.25 -21.52
CA PRO A 837 3.49 14.70 -21.11
C PRO A 837 3.51 16.05 -20.40
N TRP A 838 2.36 16.69 -20.34
CA TRP A 838 2.20 17.93 -19.60
C TRP A 838 2.82 17.84 -18.21
N LYS A 839 3.68 18.79 -17.91
CA LYS A 839 4.26 18.96 -16.57
C LYS A 839 3.29 19.77 -15.71
N VAL A 840 2.62 19.09 -14.80
CA VAL A 840 1.67 19.67 -13.88
C VAL A 840 2.36 20.68 -12.93
N PRO A 841 1.72 21.81 -12.60
CA PRO A 841 2.29 22.80 -11.69
C PRO A 841 2.71 22.22 -10.35
N ALA A 842 3.85 22.67 -9.85
CA ALA A 842 4.34 22.30 -8.52
C ALA A 842 3.45 22.89 -7.42
N TYR A 843 3.36 22.19 -6.30
CA TYR A 843 2.58 22.66 -5.15
C TYR A 843 3.27 22.37 -3.82
N ASN A 844 2.84 23.13 -2.80
CA ASN A 844 3.28 22.97 -1.42
C ASN A 844 2.07 22.77 -0.51
N LEU A 845 2.18 21.86 0.42
CA LEU A 845 1.17 21.64 1.46
C LEU A 845 1.81 21.80 2.83
N VAL A 846 1.04 22.31 3.76
CA VAL A 846 1.45 22.40 5.16
C VAL A 846 0.36 21.77 6.01
N ASP A 847 0.76 20.81 6.84
CA ASP A 847 -0.13 20.14 7.79
C ASP A 847 0.26 20.53 9.23
N LEU A 848 -0.73 20.74 10.09
CA LEU A 848 -0.55 21.01 11.50
C LEU A 848 -1.17 19.89 12.31
N SER A 849 -0.46 19.39 13.31
CA SER A 849 -0.95 18.41 14.27
C SER A 849 -0.68 18.85 15.69
N ALA A 850 -1.60 18.57 16.62
CA ALA A 850 -1.41 18.79 18.04
C ALA A 850 -2.00 17.64 18.84
N GLY A 851 -1.34 17.26 19.93
CA GLY A 851 -1.83 16.22 20.82
C GLY A 851 -1.47 16.53 22.27
N TYR A 852 -2.45 16.43 23.18
CA TYR A 852 -2.23 16.59 24.61
C TYR A 852 -2.68 15.34 25.36
N THR A 853 -1.76 14.73 26.06
CA THR A 853 -2.00 13.56 26.90
C THR A 853 -1.94 13.92 28.37
N PHE A 854 -2.99 13.62 29.11
CA PHE A 854 -3.15 13.93 30.54
C PHE A 854 -3.89 12.79 31.25
N ASN A 855 -3.91 12.80 32.57
CA ASN A 855 -4.68 11.86 33.38
C ASN A 855 -6.03 12.49 33.75
N MET A 856 -7.12 11.79 33.48
CA MET A 856 -8.48 12.18 33.82
C MET A 856 -9.13 11.02 34.58
N GLY A 857 -9.42 11.21 35.86
CA GLY A 857 -10.06 10.18 36.73
C GLY A 857 -9.27 8.89 36.83
N GLY A 858 -7.93 8.92 36.74
CA GLY A 858 -7.07 7.72 36.76
C GLY A 858 -6.81 7.09 35.37
N TYR A 859 -7.44 7.58 34.31
CA TYR A 859 -7.27 7.09 32.95
C TYR A 859 -6.37 8.03 32.13
N LYS A 860 -5.42 7.43 31.41
CA LYS A 860 -4.58 8.20 30.49
C LYS A 860 -5.40 8.62 29.26
N THR A 861 -5.68 9.91 29.15
CA THR A 861 -6.54 10.50 28.13
C THR A 861 -5.71 11.35 27.16
N THR A 862 -5.97 11.21 25.87
CA THR A 862 -5.32 12.01 24.82
C THR A 862 -6.37 12.71 23.98
N ILE A 863 -6.25 14.03 23.84
CA ILE A 863 -6.96 14.83 22.84
C ILE A 863 -5.95 15.14 21.73
N SER A 864 -6.30 14.87 20.49
CA SER A 864 -5.46 15.20 19.33
C SER A 864 -6.27 15.86 18.23
N GLY A 865 -5.65 16.78 17.49
CA GLY A 865 -6.24 17.44 16.34
C GLY A 865 -5.26 17.52 15.19
N ASN A 866 -5.79 17.46 13.97
CA ASN A 866 -5.04 17.60 12.75
C ASN A 866 -5.71 18.61 11.83
N VAL A 867 -4.91 19.40 11.13
CA VAL A 867 -5.31 20.26 10.03
C VAL A 867 -4.43 19.93 8.84
N GLU A 868 -4.98 19.25 7.85
CA GLU A 868 -4.31 18.97 6.57
C GLU A 868 -4.54 20.16 5.63
N ASN A 869 -3.54 20.49 4.81
CA ASN A 869 -3.59 21.64 3.89
C ASN A 869 -4.00 22.93 4.62
N LEU A 870 -3.24 23.31 5.64
CA LEU A 870 -3.50 24.44 6.55
C LEU A 870 -3.85 25.74 5.83
N PHE A 871 -3.19 26.02 4.71
CA PHE A 871 -3.37 27.24 3.93
C PHE A 871 -4.45 27.12 2.85
N ASP A 872 -5.17 25.99 2.80
CA ASP A 872 -6.22 25.73 1.82
C ASP A 872 -5.72 25.92 0.37
N GLN A 873 -4.50 25.43 0.10
CA GLN A 873 -3.86 25.51 -1.21
C GLN A 873 -4.64 24.69 -2.24
N GLU A 874 -4.97 25.30 -3.37
CA GLU A 874 -5.48 24.59 -4.53
C GLU A 874 -4.32 23.96 -5.30
N TYR A 875 -4.47 22.68 -5.64
CA TYR A 875 -3.45 21.93 -6.37
C TYR A 875 -4.05 20.80 -7.20
N ILE A 876 -3.40 20.47 -8.30
CA ILE A 876 -3.76 19.32 -9.12
C ILE A 876 -3.04 18.10 -8.57
N SER A 877 -3.81 17.12 -8.10
CA SER A 877 -3.31 15.87 -7.54
C SER A 877 -3.12 14.78 -8.61
N GLN A 878 -3.88 14.87 -9.71
CA GLN A 878 -3.84 13.91 -10.82
C GLN A 878 -4.28 14.57 -12.10
N ALA A 879 -3.65 14.21 -13.22
CA ALA A 879 -4.04 14.63 -14.55
C ALA A 879 -3.67 13.58 -15.60
N TYR A 880 -4.43 13.52 -16.68
CA TYR A 880 -4.11 12.77 -17.88
C TYR A 880 -3.72 13.73 -19.00
N ASP A 881 -2.71 13.34 -19.75
CA ASP A 881 -2.16 14.12 -20.84
C ASP A 881 -3.12 14.18 -22.03
N GLY A 882 -3.20 15.34 -22.66
CA GLY A 882 -4.00 15.58 -23.87
C GLY A 882 -3.14 15.66 -25.12
N ALA A 883 -3.77 15.89 -26.26
CA ALA A 883 -3.08 15.92 -27.56
C ALA A 883 -2.07 17.07 -27.72
N GLY A 884 -2.22 18.16 -26.95
CA GLY A 884 -1.31 19.31 -26.96
C GLY A 884 -0.17 19.23 -25.95
N HIS A 885 -0.14 18.19 -25.11
CA HIS A 885 0.83 18.02 -24.03
C HIS A 885 0.90 19.24 -23.08
N ASP A 886 -0.24 19.88 -22.86
CA ASP A 886 -0.40 21.12 -22.10
C ASP A 886 -1.64 21.10 -21.18
N TRP A 887 -1.81 22.16 -20.38
CA TRP A 887 -2.93 22.30 -19.46
C TRP A 887 -4.28 22.48 -20.18
N GLN A 888 -4.31 22.96 -21.42
CA GLN A 888 -5.53 23.24 -22.18
C GLN A 888 -6.16 21.93 -22.68
N THR A 889 -5.34 20.98 -23.10
CA THR A 889 -5.77 19.70 -23.65
C THR A 889 -5.76 18.58 -22.62
N ALA A 890 -5.09 18.75 -21.48
CA ALA A 890 -5.12 17.78 -20.40
C ALA A 890 -6.55 17.50 -19.92
N TYR A 891 -6.85 16.24 -19.69
CA TYR A 891 -8.18 15.80 -19.27
C TYR A 891 -8.11 14.88 -18.05
N ARG A 892 -9.28 14.54 -17.46
CA ARG A 892 -9.34 13.82 -16.17
C ARG A 892 -8.45 14.47 -15.11
N VAL A 893 -8.45 15.81 -15.11
CA VAL A 893 -7.74 16.58 -14.10
C VAL A 893 -8.54 16.49 -12.80
N PHE A 894 -7.89 16.13 -11.70
CA PHE A 894 -8.46 16.13 -10.37
C PHE A 894 -7.67 17.06 -9.45
N TYR A 895 -8.38 17.93 -8.78
CA TYR A 895 -7.81 18.75 -7.72
C TYR A 895 -7.76 17.97 -6.40
N GLY A 896 -6.73 18.23 -5.62
CA GLY A 896 -6.60 17.70 -4.28
C GLY A 896 -7.62 18.30 -3.33
N PHE A 897 -7.76 17.69 -2.15
CA PHE A 897 -8.68 18.20 -1.14
C PHE A 897 -8.20 19.55 -0.59
N GLY A 898 -9.16 20.45 -0.36
CA GLY A 898 -8.94 21.65 0.42
C GLY A 898 -8.58 21.34 1.88
N ARG A 899 -8.60 22.35 2.74
CA ARG A 899 -8.26 22.18 4.15
C ARG A 899 -9.20 21.17 4.83
N GLN A 900 -8.62 20.14 5.45
CA GLN A 900 -9.32 19.13 6.24
C GLN A 900 -8.93 19.23 7.71
N MET A 901 -9.90 19.17 8.59
CA MET A 901 -9.68 19.26 10.04
C MET A 901 -10.30 18.04 10.73
N SER A 902 -9.62 17.56 11.76
CA SER A 902 -10.17 16.52 12.62
C SER A 902 -9.73 16.70 14.07
N ILE A 903 -10.56 16.21 14.98
CA ILE A 903 -10.26 16.11 16.41
C ILE A 903 -10.60 14.70 16.89
N LYS A 904 -9.78 14.15 17.79
CA LYS A 904 -9.96 12.81 18.37
C LYS A 904 -9.72 12.84 19.88
N LEU A 905 -10.63 12.21 20.61
CA LEU A 905 -10.47 11.87 22.02
C LEU A 905 -10.16 10.37 22.14
N LYS A 906 -9.13 10.01 22.91
CA LYS A 906 -8.75 8.61 23.22
C LYS A 906 -8.56 8.46 24.72
N VAL A 907 -9.26 7.53 25.31
CA VAL A 907 -9.17 7.18 26.74
C VAL A 907 -8.62 5.76 26.85
N ASN A 908 -7.48 5.61 27.53
CA ASN A 908 -6.85 4.31 27.79
C ASN A 908 -7.20 3.85 29.21
N PHE A 909 -7.46 2.54 29.39
CA PHE A 909 -7.87 1.94 30.67
C PHE A 909 -7.19 0.59 30.92
#